data_765bd1cf4fe1b60f093d524dd1e0a53d
#
_entry.id   765bd1cf4fe1b60f093d524dd1e0a53d
#
_cell.length_a   1.000
_cell.length_b   1.000
_cell.length_c   1.000
_cell.angle_alpha   90.00
_cell.angle_beta   90.00
_cell.angle_gamma   90.00
#
_symmetry.space_group_name_H-M   'P 1'
#
loop_
_entity.id
_entity.type
_entity.pdbx_description
1 polymer ?
#
loop_
_entity_poly.entity_id
_entity_poly.type
_entity_poly.pdbx_seq_one_letter_code
_entity_poly.pdbx_strand_id
1 'polypeptide(L)'
;MNREELAICLEAGFIDFNIDTDERFLPKILTNNQKQQVKVLESLLSELKNCDEFFFSVAFVTNSGIACLADALMELQNRNIKGKILASQYQNFTEPRALRRLLKFPNIEVKIITADYNFHAKGYLFHRKSDTERNQEDNYNMIIGSSNLTQTALTVNREWNVQLSSMKNGALIKQMQQELEQAWEDATPVNEAWISAYETIYREAKSLRRKDNTKIINLYQVNPNKMQVDALSSLAELRKDKKDRALLISATGTGKTFLSAFDVKVVAPKRFLFVVHRNQIARKAKESFEKVIGREIEMGMFSGSDRELEKPYLFATVQTLSREEHLKKFSPEHFDYIVIDEVHRAGADTYQKIINYFKPKFLLGMTATPERTDGYDIFKDFNYNIAYEIRLNQALEENMLVPFHYHGISEVQVDGTVLDEHSDFNRLTCDERVKHILHYADFYGCDEGRIKGLVFCSRKDEAIKLAEEFCKNGKKAVALTGDTSNEYRAEVVERLESDTIPLDQQIDYIFTVDIFNEGIDIPSVNQIIMLRPTQSAIIFVQQLGRGLRKNGGKRYLEVIDFIGNYENNYLLPIALFGDRSYSKEKVRRTMHNNYLPGASTVYFDDVVKERIYDSINSGRISQLKEYKTSYELVKYKIGKTPLMMDFVKLGDKDPYIFVLKDGSYFHFKQHVDRGKTTLNDLQERLLKFISTEICNGKRLEEIFILKVLLEKDLCKVEEVIAGLNDKYNLATNIENIKGAINVLGMQFFKDADAKKYGNIPLALLDGEDIYLGKEFVACLGNAEFKMYVNDALSYGEYRFMSTYDKKKFFHGLKLYENYSRKDVVRILNWAKDESSTVYGYRVKYNTCPMFVTYKKDEGVSASTNYEDYFVNPSVFNWMSRNKVTVDSPEIISIRKKDVVKLLFVKKSDGEGTDFYFMGEVDTKDCIQTTIDSDKGEKLSIVNVVYDMKVPVNEKIYSYFEG
;
A
#
# COMPACT_ATOMS: atom_id res chain seq x y z
N MET A 1 10.04 -21.42 19.70
CA MET A 1 10.19 -20.90 21.10
C MET A 1 10.55 -22.03 22.04
N ASN A 2 11.58 -21.87 22.79
CA ASN A 2 11.97 -22.74 23.90
C ASN A 2 11.79 -22.02 25.26
N ARG A 3 12.10 -22.69 26.38
CA ARG A 3 11.88 -22.11 27.73
C ARG A 3 12.72 -20.88 28.01
N GLU A 4 13.97 -20.86 27.53
CA GLU A 4 14.89 -19.73 27.75
C GLU A 4 14.42 -18.50 27.01
N GLU A 5 14.03 -18.64 25.74
CA GLU A 5 13.45 -17.56 24.95
C GLU A 5 12.18 -16.98 25.59
N LEU A 6 11.28 -17.85 26.10
CA LEU A 6 10.08 -17.38 26.78
C LEU A 6 10.43 -16.64 28.09
N ALA A 7 11.42 -17.10 28.86
CA ALA A 7 11.82 -16.41 30.08
C ALA A 7 12.31 -14.98 29.79
N ILE A 8 13.13 -14.81 28.77
CA ILE A 8 13.61 -13.49 28.30
C ILE A 8 12.44 -12.61 27.85
N CYS A 9 11.48 -13.18 27.09
CA CYS A 9 10.29 -12.45 26.66
C CYS A 9 9.41 -11.99 27.83
N LEU A 10 9.26 -12.81 28.87
CA LEU A 10 8.49 -12.45 30.06
C LEU A 10 9.21 -11.38 30.88
N GLU A 11 10.55 -11.45 30.99
CA GLU A 11 11.35 -10.42 31.65
C GLU A 11 11.24 -9.08 30.93
N ALA A 12 11.38 -9.08 29.58
CA ALA A 12 11.20 -7.90 28.76
C ALA A 12 9.77 -7.32 28.84
N GLY A 13 8.76 -8.19 28.89
CA GLY A 13 7.35 -7.78 28.91
C GLY A 13 6.84 -7.28 30.26
N PHE A 14 7.40 -7.76 31.39
CA PHE A 14 6.86 -7.46 32.70
C PHE A 14 7.86 -6.81 33.69
N ILE A 15 9.17 -6.81 33.39
CA ILE A 15 10.19 -6.31 34.32
C ILE A 15 11.00 -5.17 33.70
N ASP A 16 11.67 -5.39 32.54
CA ASP A 16 12.52 -4.36 31.90
C ASP A 16 12.33 -4.32 30.38
N PHE A 17 11.72 -3.26 29.91
CA PHE A 17 11.44 -3.05 28.47
C PHE A 17 12.69 -2.79 27.61
N ASN A 18 13.87 -2.56 28.22
CA ASN A 18 15.11 -2.37 27.48
C ASN A 18 15.75 -3.70 27.06
N ILE A 19 15.21 -4.84 27.46
CA ILE A 19 15.68 -6.15 27.05
C ILE A 19 15.19 -6.43 25.63
N ASP A 20 16.11 -6.52 24.67
CA ASP A 20 15.79 -6.92 23.31
C ASP A 20 15.46 -8.41 23.24
N THR A 21 14.28 -8.74 22.69
CA THR A 21 13.78 -10.11 22.62
C THR A 21 12.91 -10.34 21.38
N ASP A 22 12.50 -11.59 21.15
CA ASP A 22 11.63 -11.95 20.03
C ASP A 22 10.22 -11.36 20.21
N GLU A 23 9.85 -10.39 19.35
CA GLU A 23 8.56 -9.70 19.41
C GLU A 23 7.34 -10.63 19.25
N ARG A 24 7.52 -11.84 18.71
CA ARG A 24 6.42 -12.80 18.49
C ARG A 24 5.86 -13.35 19.81
N PHE A 25 6.71 -13.52 20.81
CA PHE A 25 6.36 -14.12 22.09
C PHE A 25 6.35 -13.12 23.25
N LEU A 26 6.71 -11.88 22.96
CA LEU A 26 6.68 -10.79 23.93
C LEU A 26 5.24 -10.51 24.39
N PRO A 27 4.97 -10.49 25.70
CA PRO A 27 3.70 -9.98 26.22
C PRO A 27 3.45 -8.55 25.74
N LYS A 28 2.34 -8.33 25.02
CA LYS A 28 2.05 -7.02 24.44
C LYS A 28 0.56 -6.73 24.35
N ILE A 29 0.22 -5.44 24.34
CA ILE A 29 -1.13 -4.98 24.07
C ILE A 29 -1.33 -4.86 22.55
N LEU A 30 -2.35 -5.54 22.06
CA LEU A 30 -2.79 -5.42 20.66
C LEU A 30 -3.97 -4.44 20.59
N THR A 31 -3.85 -3.48 19.70
CA THR A 31 -4.89 -2.48 19.45
C THR A 31 -4.88 -2.08 17.98
N ASN A 32 -6.00 -1.52 17.50
CA ASN A 32 -6.01 -0.88 16.18
C ASN A 32 -5.52 0.56 16.32
N ASN A 33 -4.39 0.87 15.72
CA ASN A 33 -3.79 2.20 15.75
C ASN A 33 -3.31 2.62 14.35
N GLN A 34 -4.06 3.48 13.72
CA GLN A 34 -3.80 3.95 12.37
C GLN A 34 -2.45 4.70 12.26
N LYS A 35 -2.09 5.51 13.28
CA LYS A 35 -0.81 6.26 13.25
C LYS A 35 0.41 5.35 13.31
N GLN A 36 0.29 4.22 13.99
CA GLN A 36 1.34 3.21 14.11
C GLN A 36 1.24 2.13 13.04
N GLN A 37 0.20 2.17 12.19
CA GLN A 37 -0.10 1.18 11.15
C GLN A 37 -0.18 -0.25 11.70
N VAL A 38 -0.88 -0.44 12.84
CA VAL A 38 -1.09 -1.75 13.47
C VAL A 38 -2.57 -2.07 13.60
N LYS A 39 -2.91 -3.33 13.41
CA LYS A 39 -4.26 -3.88 13.53
C LYS A 39 -4.24 -5.18 14.34
N VAL A 40 -5.29 -5.44 15.12
CA VAL A 40 -5.52 -6.73 15.78
C VAL A 40 -5.56 -7.87 14.76
N LEU A 41 -6.16 -7.61 13.59
CA LEU A 41 -6.25 -8.56 12.48
C LEU A 41 -4.87 -9.10 12.05
N GLU A 42 -3.84 -8.25 11.97
CA GLU A 42 -2.50 -8.69 11.54
C GLU A 42 -1.91 -9.73 12.50
N SER A 43 -2.09 -9.52 13.80
CA SER A 43 -1.63 -10.49 14.81
C SER A 43 -2.40 -11.81 14.70
N LEU A 44 -3.73 -11.77 14.49
CA LEU A 44 -4.51 -12.99 14.29
C LEU A 44 -4.08 -13.75 13.03
N LEU A 45 -3.86 -13.05 11.91
CA LEU A 45 -3.40 -13.66 10.66
C LEU A 45 -2.01 -14.28 10.80
N SER A 46 -1.09 -13.60 11.51
CA SER A 46 0.24 -14.13 11.81
C SER A 46 0.17 -15.41 12.65
N GLU A 47 -0.66 -15.43 13.68
CA GLU A 47 -0.83 -16.63 14.53
C GLU A 47 -1.47 -17.79 13.75
N LEU A 48 -2.52 -17.53 12.92
CA LEU A 48 -3.14 -18.55 12.08
C LEU A 48 -2.15 -19.16 11.07
N LYS A 49 -1.29 -18.34 10.48
CA LYS A 49 -0.27 -18.82 9.54
C LYS A 49 0.70 -19.82 10.19
N ASN A 50 1.00 -19.63 11.47
CA ASN A 50 2.06 -20.36 12.18
C ASN A 50 1.54 -21.42 13.15
N CYS A 51 0.23 -21.61 13.32
CA CYS A 51 -0.30 -22.61 14.25
C CYS A 51 -0.49 -23.99 13.62
N ASP A 52 -0.53 -25.00 14.47
CA ASP A 52 -0.90 -26.38 14.14
C ASP A 52 -2.35 -26.72 14.55
N GLU A 53 -2.92 -25.92 15.46
CA GLU A 53 -4.32 -26.01 15.89
C GLU A 53 -4.75 -24.65 16.45
N PHE A 54 -6.03 -24.30 16.38
CA PHE A 54 -6.55 -23.08 17.00
C PHE A 54 -7.93 -23.27 17.64
N PHE A 55 -8.21 -22.44 18.64
CA PHE A 55 -9.51 -22.37 19.28
C PHE A 55 -9.91 -20.91 19.51
N PHE A 56 -10.97 -20.45 18.84
CA PHE A 56 -11.53 -19.12 19.04
C PHE A 56 -12.79 -19.19 19.89
N SER A 57 -12.87 -18.34 20.90
CA SER A 57 -14.04 -18.14 21.74
C SER A 57 -14.43 -16.67 21.66
N VAL A 58 -15.62 -16.35 21.16
CA VAL A 58 -16.08 -14.98 20.95
C VAL A 58 -17.56 -14.81 21.28
N ALA A 59 -17.96 -13.64 21.75
CA ALA A 59 -19.36 -13.39 22.08
C ALA A 59 -20.25 -13.39 20.83
N PHE A 60 -19.75 -12.86 19.69
CA PHE A 60 -20.50 -12.89 18.44
C PHE A 60 -19.58 -12.81 17.22
N VAL A 61 -20.14 -13.27 16.10
CA VAL A 61 -19.46 -13.38 14.81
C VAL A 61 -20.28 -12.68 13.73
N THR A 62 -19.64 -11.86 12.91
CA THR A 62 -20.27 -11.22 11.74
C THR A 62 -19.71 -11.75 10.43
N ASN A 63 -20.48 -11.67 9.35
CA ASN A 63 -20.03 -12.08 8.02
C ASN A 63 -18.81 -11.26 7.56
N SER A 64 -18.78 -9.96 7.90
CA SER A 64 -17.62 -9.10 7.62
C SER A 64 -16.37 -9.47 8.42
N GLY A 65 -16.53 -9.98 9.66
CA GLY A 65 -15.41 -10.50 10.46
C GLY A 65 -14.80 -11.76 9.85
N ILE A 66 -15.64 -12.70 9.42
CA ILE A 66 -15.17 -13.91 8.73
C ILE A 66 -14.58 -13.59 7.36
N ALA A 67 -15.10 -12.59 6.65
CA ALA A 67 -14.53 -12.14 5.39
C ALA A 67 -13.04 -11.73 5.53
N CYS A 68 -12.69 -11.06 6.64
CA CYS A 68 -11.30 -10.69 6.93
C CYS A 68 -10.35 -11.90 7.12
N LEU A 69 -10.88 -13.06 7.49
CA LEU A 69 -10.11 -14.28 7.80
C LEU A 69 -10.27 -15.37 6.74
N ALA A 70 -11.15 -15.18 5.73
CA ALA A 70 -11.58 -16.24 4.80
C ALA A 70 -10.38 -16.92 4.10
N ASP A 71 -9.42 -16.14 3.65
CA ASP A 71 -8.22 -16.65 2.96
C ASP A 71 -7.31 -17.45 3.90
N ALA A 72 -7.07 -16.94 5.11
CA ALA A 72 -6.28 -17.66 6.11
C ALA A 72 -6.94 -18.98 6.53
N LEU A 73 -8.28 -18.99 6.69
CA LEU A 73 -9.02 -20.20 6.99
C LEU A 73 -8.97 -21.21 5.84
N MET A 74 -8.99 -20.75 4.59
CA MET A 74 -8.82 -21.59 3.42
C MET A 74 -7.40 -22.17 3.33
N GLU A 75 -6.38 -21.38 3.64
CA GLU A 75 -4.99 -21.85 3.72
C GLU A 75 -4.84 -22.95 4.80
N LEU A 76 -5.44 -22.77 5.97
CA LEU A 76 -5.47 -23.79 7.03
C LEU A 76 -6.20 -25.06 6.60
N GLN A 77 -7.28 -24.93 5.82
CA GLN A 77 -7.96 -26.09 5.24
C GLN A 77 -7.05 -26.85 4.28
N ASN A 78 -6.33 -26.15 3.40
CA ASN A 78 -5.39 -26.76 2.46
C ASN A 78 -4.24 -27.49 3.17
N ARG A 79 -3.81 -26.95 4.33
CA ARG A 79 -2.81 -27.56 5.20
C ARG A 79 -3.38 -28.61 6.15
N ASN A 80 -4.70 -28.87 6.11
CA ASN A 80 -5.42 -29.79 7.01
C ASN A 80 -5.28 -29.47 8.50
N ILE A 81 -5.13 -28.18 8.86
CA ILE A 81 -5.06 -27.67 10.22
C ILE A 81 -6.46 -27.62 10.80
N LYS A 82 -6.64 -28.22 11.99
CA LYS A 82 -7.95 -28.25 12.66
C LYS A 82 -8.19 -26.99 13.50
N GLY A 83 -9.44 -26.52 13.51
CA GLY A 83 -9.87 -25.37 14.27
C GLY A 83 -11.20 -25.59 14.98
N LYS A 84 -11.38 -24.90 16.12
CA LYS A 84 -12.63 -24.79 16.86
C LYS A 84 -13.05 -23.35 16.99
N ILE A 85 -14.33 -23.05 16.72
CA ILE A 85 -14.90 -21.71 16.91
C ILE A 85 -16.15 -21.83 17.78
N LEU A 86 -16.08 -21.20 18.96
CA LEU A 86 -17.18 -21.07 19.90
C LEU A 86 -17.75 -19.66 19.82
N ALA A 87 -19.00 -19.53 19.48
CA ALA A 87 -19.73 -18.26 19.46
C ALA A 87 -20.92 -18.30 20.44
N SER A 88 -21.62 -17.19 20.64
CA SER A 88 -22.84 -17.20 21.42
C SER A 88 -23.99 -16.47 20.71
N GLN A 89 -25.22 -16.75 21.21
CA GLN A 89 -26.43 -16.01 20.84
C GLN A 89 -26.56 -14.65 21.56
N TYR A 90 -25.47 -14.16 22.19
CA TYR A 90 -25.53 -12.95 23.00
C TYR A 90 -26.23 -11.81 22.24
N GLN A 91 -27.35 -11.36 22.78
CA GLN A 91 -28.21 -10.34 22.18
C GLN A 91 -28.55 -10.54 20.70
N ASN A 92 -28.45 -11.74 20.16
CA ASN A 92 -28.66 -12.07 18.75
C ASN A 92 -27.77 -11.21 17.79
N PHE A 93 -26.50 -10.99 18.12
CA PHE A 93 -25.53 -10.30 17.25
C PHE A 93 -24.79 -11.22 16.31
N THR A 94 -24.71 -12.53 16.61
CA THR A 94 -24.09 -13.53 15.73
C THR A 94 -24.93 -13.63 14.45
N GLU A 95 -24.29 -13.42 13.29
CA GLU A 95 -24.99 -13.41 12.00
C GLU A 95 -25.14 -14.83 11.43
N PRO A 96 -26.36 -15.27 11.05
CA PRO A 96 -26.59 -16.58 10.41
C PRO A 96 -25.69 -16.81 9.18
N ARG A 97 -25.45 -15.75 8.38
CA ARG A 97 -24.55 -15.84 7.22
C ARG A 97 -23.09 -16.11 7.62
N ALA A 98 -22.63 -15.54 8.72
CA ALA A 98 -21.28 -15.83 9.23
C ALA A 98 -21.13 -17.30 9.58
N LEU A 99 -22.12 -17.88 10.23
CA LEU A 99 -22.15 -19.30 10.57
C LEU A 99 -22.17 -20.17 9.32
N ARG A 100 -23.02 -19.86 8.31
CA ARG A 100 -23.01 -20.58 7.02
C ARG A 100 -21.67 -20.49 6.30
N ARG A 101 -21.00 -19.33 6.38
CA ARG A 101 -19.68 -19.15 5.79
C ARG A 101 -18.62 -20.01 6.51
N LEU A 102 -18.69 -20.11 7.83
CA LEU A 102 -17.82 -21.00 8.61
C LEU A 102 -18.04 -22.48 8.30
N LEU A 103 -19.29 -22.92 8.06
CA LEU A 103 -19.59 -24.31 7.67
C LEU A 103 -19.01 -24.73 6.30
N LYS A 104 -18.51 -23.76 5.49
CA LYS A 104 -17.79 -24.08 4.25
C LYS A 104 -16.39 -24.65 4.50
N PHE A 105 -15.87 -24.55 5.72
CA PHE A 105 -14.53 -25.02 6.11
C PHE A 105 -14.65 -26.35 6.88
N PRO A 106 -14.47 -27.52 6.24
CA PRO A 106 -14.67 -28.83 6.88
C PRO A 106 -13.65 -29.15 8.00
N ASN A 107 -12.54 -28.45 8.03
CA ASN A 107 -11.52 -28.56 9.07
C ASN A 107 -11.85 -27.73 10.33
N ILE A 108 -12.94 -26.97 10.35
CA ILE A 108 -13.35 -26.11 11.47
C ILE A 108 -14.66 -26.63 12.08
N GLU A 109 -14.62 -26.94 13.36
CA GLU A 109 -15.80 -27.23 14.13
C GLU A 109 -16.40 -25.96 14.72
N VAL A 110 -17.72 -25.77 14.57
CA VAL A 110 -18.41 -24.57 15.07
C VAL A 110 -19.49 -24.98 16.04
N LYS A 111 -19.43 -24.40 17.24
CA LYS A 111 -20.48 -24.53 18.27
C LYS A 111 -20.96 -23.16 18.73
N ILE A 112 -22.17 -23.13 19.32
CA ILE A 112 -22.79 -21.91 19.80
C ILE A 112 -23.38 -22.12 21.21
N ILE A 113 -23.11 -21.17 22.10
CA ILE A 113 -23.76 -21.08 23.40
C ILE A 113 -25.10 -20.37 23.22
N THR A 114 -26.18 -21.03 23.65
CA THR A 114 -27.56 -20.55 23.53
C THR A 114 -27.87 -19.40 24.50
N ALA A 115 -29.01 -18.72 24.31
CA ALA A 115 -29.34 -17.47 25.03
C ALA A 115 -29.54 -17.65 26.56
N ASP A 116 -29.64 -18.88 27.03
CA ASP A 116 -29.83 -19.20 28.47
C ASP A 116 -28.58 -18.89 29.32
N TYR A 117 -27.42 -18.69 28.69
CA TYR A 117 -26.16 -18.34 29.32
C TYR A 117 -25.62 -17.00 28.84
N ASN A 118 -25.28 -16.11 29.77
CA ASN A 118 -24.63 -14.82 29.46
C ASN A 118 -23.14 -15.02 29.13
N PHE A 119 -22.84 -15.49 27.91
CA PHE A 119 -21.46 -15.69 27.48
C PHE A 119 -20.96 -14.47 26.70
N HIS A 120 -19.91 -13.83 27.23
CA HIS A 120 -19.31 -12.63 26.62
C HIS A 120 -17.76 -12.68 26.58
N ALA A 121 -17.17 -13.87 26.75
CA ALA A 121 -15.70 -14.04 26.69
C ALA A 121 -15.18 -13.84 25.25
N LYS A 122 -13.97 -13.34 25.12
CA LYS A 122 -13.23 -13.23 23.84
C LYS A 122 -11.80 -13.66 24.09
N GLY A 123 -11.46 -14.79 23.49
CA GLY A 123 -10.14 -15.37 23.56
C GLY A 123 -9.82 -16.14 22.30
N TYR A 124 -8.59 -16.02 21.86
CA TYR A 124 -8.05 -16.69 20.68
C TYR A 124 -6.83 -17.48 21.13
N LEU A 125 -6.87 -18.77 20.96
CA LEU A 125 -5.82 -19.70 21.39
C LEU A 125 -5.21 -20.38 20.16
N PHE A 126 -3.90 -20.39 20.08
CA PHE A 126 -3.12 -20.99 19.01
C PHE A 126 -2.10 -21.95 19.60
N HIS A 127 -2.08 -23.18 19.09
CA HIS A 127 -1.14 -24.22 19.51
C HIS A 127 -0.06 -24.40 18.44
N ARG A 128 1.19 -24.47 18.86
CA ARG A 128 2.36 -24.81 18.04
C ARG A 128 3.02 -26.05 18.63
N LYS A 129 3.11 -27.10 17.83
CA LYS A 129 3.73 -28.38 18.22
C LYS A 129 5.25 -28.24 18.30
N SER A 130 5.87 -29.17 19.03
CA SER A 130 7.33 -29.25 19.09
C SER A 130 7.94 -29.54 17.72
N ASP A 131 9.03 -28.84 17.41
CA ASP A 131 9.85 -29.02 16.22
C ASP A 131 11.32 -29.04 16.65
N THR A 132 11.97 -30.20 16.50
CA THR A 132 13.37 -30.38 16.92
C THR A 132 14.34 -29.67 16.00
N GLU A 133 14.04 -29.53 14.71
CA GLU A 133 14.91 -28.84 13.76
C GLU A 133 14.96 -27.33 14.04
N ARG A 134 13.82 -26.76 14.48
CA ARG A 134 13.71 -25.34 14.83
C ARG A 134 13.94 -25.06 16.33
N ASN A 135 14.36 -26.05 17.11
CA ASN A 135 14.50 -25.91 18.57
C ASN A 135 13.24 -25.35 19.25
N GLN A 136 12.06 -25.78 18.79
CA GLN A 136 10.76 -25.38 19.29
C GLN A 136 10.16 -26.44 20.18
N GLU A 137 9.75 -26.04 21.40
CA GLU A 137 8.96 -26.88 22.29
C GLU A 137 7.46 -26.62 22.11
N ASP A 138 6.62 -27.58 22.55
CA ASP A 138 5.14 -27.41 22.58
C ASP A 138 4.76 -26.12 23.34
N ASN A 139 4.11 -25.20 22.63
CA ASN A 139 3.75 -23.89 23.16
C ASN A 139 2.41 -23.39 22.64
N TYR A 140 1.88 -22.40 23.35
CA TYR A 140 0.60 -21.76 23.01
C TYR A 140 0.78 -20.25 22.99
N ASN A 141 0.19 -19.61 21.98
CA ASN A 141 -0.05 -18.17 22.00
C ASN A 141 -1.53 -17.92 22.27
N MET A 142 -1.82 -16.94 23.11
CA MET A 142 -3.19 -16.57 23.45
C MET A 142 -3.39 -15.06 23.32
N ILE A 143 -4.53 -14.67 22.77
CA ILE A 143 -4.96 -13.27 22.69
C ILE A 143 -6.28 -13.17 23.46
N ILE A 144 -6.32 -12.39 24.53
CA ILE A 144 -7.48 -12.21 25.39
C ILE A 144 -7.81 -10.73 25.49
N GLY A 145 -9.08 -10.35 25.29
CA GLY A 145 -9.46 -8.95 25.38
C GLY A 145 -10.88 -8.62 24.96
N SER A 146 -11.04 -7.49 24.28
CA SER A 146 -12.36 -6.96 23.93
C SER A 146 -12.83 -7.31 22.51
N SER A 147 -11.92 -7.80 21.63
CA SER A 147 -12.23 -7.99 20.20
C SER A 147 -13.12 -9.21 19.94
N ASN A 148 -14.29 -8.98 19.32
CA ASN A 148 -15.13 -10.02 18.70
C ASN A 148 -14.67 -10.28 17.25
N LEU A 149 -15.17 -11.36 16.63
CA LEU A 149 -14.97 -11.64 15.20
C LEU A 149 -15.85 -10.73 14.33
N THR A 150 -15.55 -9.43 14.37
CA THR A 150 -16.16 -8.41 13.55
C THR A 150 -15.10 -7.58 12.83
N GLN A 151 -15.38 -7.17 11.61
CA GLN A 151 -14.43 -6.36 10.84
C GLN A 151 -13.96 -5.13 11.61
N THR A 152 -14.87 -4.40 12.26
CA THR A 152 -14.51 -3.17 12.99
C THR A 152 -13.66 -3.43 14.22
N ALA A 153 -13.95 -4.48 14.99
CA ALA A 153 -13.15 -4.86 16.16
C ALA A 153 -11.73 -5.31 15.74
N LEU A 154 -11.61 -6.00 14.62
CA LEU A 154 -10.33 -6.50 14.14
C LEU A 154 -9.46 -5.42 13.45
N THR A 155 -10.06 -4.31 12.96
CA THR A 155 -9.34 -3.39 12.05
C THR A 155 -9.41 -1.90 12.40
N VAL A 156 -10.48 -1.43 13.09
CA VAL A 156 -10.78 0.02 13.24
C VAL A 156 -11.00 0.44 14.68
N ASN A 157 -11.88 -0.28 15.41
CA ASN A 157 -12.21 0.10 16.78
C ASN A 157 -10.98 0.05 17.69
N ARG A 158 -10.88 0.99 18.62
CA ARG A 158 -9.88 0.90 19.69
C ARG A 158 -10.25 -0.22 20.65
N GLU A 159 -9.76 -1.41 20.33
CA GLU A 159 -9.88 -2.60 21.17
C GLU A 159 -8.59 -2.74 22.00
N TRP A 160 -8.72 -3.32 23.18
CA TRP A 160 -7.60 -3.70 24.00
C TRP A 160 -7.56 -5.20 24.17
N ASN A 161 -6.51 -5.80 23.62
CA ASN A 161 -6.26 -7.23 23.80
C ASN A 161 -4.84 -7.41 24.32
N VAL A 162 -4.62 -8.43 25.12
CA VAL A 162 -3.30 -8.83 25.58
C VAL A 162 -2.92 -10.09 24.85
N GLN A 163 -1.75 -10.09 24.22
CA GLN A 163 -1.12 -11.28 23.68
C GLN A 163 -0.13 -11.82 24.67
N LEU A 164 -0.20 -13.12 24.96
CA LEU A 164 0.65 -13.85 25.89
C LEU A 164 1.08 -15.18 25.27
N SER A 165 2.30 -15.58 25.55
CA SER A 165 2.82 -16.90 25.18
C SER A 165 3.01 -17.77 26.42
N SER A 166 2.82 -19.07 26.29
CA SER A 166 2.98 -20.04 27.35
C SER A 166 3.49 -21.37 26.86
N MET A 167 4.35 -22.02 27.64
CA MET A 167 4.68 -23.42 27.40
C MET A 167 3.47 -24.29 27.74
N LYS A 168 3.35 -25.47 27.14
CA LYS A 168 2.26 -26.45 27.31
C LYS A 168 1.89 -26.73 28.78
N ASN A 169 2.88 -26.68 29.69
CA ASN A 169 2.68 -26.98 31.09
C ASN A 169 2.46 -25.72 31.96
N GLY A 170 2.32 -24.52 31.35
CA GLY A 170 2.07 -23.30 32.11
C GLY A 170 0.70 -23.30 32.79
N ALA A 171 0.60 -22.73 33.99
CA ALA A 171 -0.64 -22.72 34.76
C ALA A 171 -1.75 -21.92 34.07
N LEU A 172 -1.39 -20.77 33.47
CA LEU A 172 -2.33 -19.92 32.78
C LEU A 172 -2.98 -20.63 31.58
N ILE A 173 -2.17 -21.33 30.75
CA ILE A 173 -2.71 -22.04 29.58
C ILE A 173 -3.59 -23.23 29.99
N LYS A 174 -3.25 -23.95 31.08
CA LYS A 174 -4.09 -25.03 31.59
C LYS A 174 -5.44 -24.54 32.07
N GLN A 175 -5.50 -23.41 32.76
CA GLN A 175 -6.76 -22.78 33.17
C GLN A 175 -7.58 -22.36 31.96
N MET A 176 -6.96 -21.71 30.99
CA MET A 176 -7.67 -21.28 29.76
C MET A 176 -8.21 -22.47 28.97
N GLN A 177 -7.44 -23.55 28.84
CA GLN A 177 -7.89 -24.76 28.16
C GLN A 177 -9.09 -25.42 28.90
N GLN A 178 -9.05 -25.50 30.21
CA GLN A 178 -10.15 -26.03 31.02
C GLN A 178 -11.46 -25.23 30.82
N GLU A 179 -11.37 -23.92 30.91
CA GLU A 179 -12.51 -23.01 30.67
C GLU A 179 -13.08 -23.15 29.26
N LEU A 180 -12.20 -23.21 28.24
CA LEU A 180 -12.60 -23.36 26.83
C LEU A 180 -13.23 -24.74 26.59
N GLU A 181 -12.69 -25.83 27.17
CA GLU A 181 -13.23 -27.20 27.02
C GLU A 181 -14.59 -27.32 27.68
N GLN A 182 -14.76 -26.79 28.90
CA GLN A 182 -16.04 -26.76 29.58
C GLN A 182 -17.09 -25.98 28.77
N ALA A 183 -16.75 -24.77 28.34
CA ALA A 183 -17.68 -23.97 27.48
C ALA A 183 -18.00 -24.66 26.16
N TRP A 184 -17.06 -25.44 25.63
CA TRP A 184 -17.26 -26.21 24.40
C TRP A 184 -18.19 -27.43 24.62
N GLU A 185 -18.13 -28.10 25.76
CA GLU A 185 -19.02 -29.21 26.10
C GLU A 185 -20.47 -28.73 26.28
N ASP A 186 -20.66 -27.58 26.89
CA ASP A 186 -21.97 -26.96 27.15
C ASP A 186 -22.61 -26.37 25.85
N ALA A 187 -21.84 -26.22 24.78
CA ALA A 187 -22.30 -25.58 23.56
C ALA A 187 -22.96 -26.54 22.55
N THR A 188 -23.91 -26.01 21.77
CA THR A 188 -24.64 -26.72 20.74
C THR A 188 -23.88 -26.69 19.41
N PRO A 189 -23.72 -27.85 18.73
CA PRO A 189 -23.14 -27.89 17.37
C PRO A 189 -23.99 -27.09 16.37
N VAL A 190 -23.31 -26.30 15.54
CA VAL A 190 -23.98 -25.50 14.48
C VAL A 190 -24.12 -26.35 13.22
N ASN A 191 -25.34 -26.41 12.69
CA ASN A 191 -25.68 -27.01 11.39
C ASN A 191 -26.74 -26.18 10.67
N GLU A 192 -27.04 -26.47 9.42
CA GLU A 192 -27.99 -25.69 8.62
C GLU A 192 -29.41 -25.66 9.22
N ALA A 193 -29.86 -26.74 9.85
CA ALA A 193 -31.17 -26.77 10.51
C ALA A 193 -31.23 -25.80 11.69
N TRP A 194 -30.19 -25.79 12.52
CA TRP A 194 -30.04 -24.85 13.62
C TRP A 194 -29.99 -23.40 13.12
N ILE A 195 -29.18 -23.13 12.09
CA ILE A 195 -29.04 -21.77 11.52
C ILE A 195 -30.37 -21.27 10.97
N SER A 196 -31.12 -22.12 10.28
CA SER A 196 -32.43 -21.77 9.71
C SER A 196 -33.47 -21.43 10.79
N ALA A 197 -33.46 -22.15 11.90
CA ALA A 197 -34.33 -21.84 13.05
C ALA A 197 -33.91 -20.49 13.70
N TYR A 198 -32.63 -20.31 13.93
CA TYR A 198 -32.08 -19.08 14.51
C TYR A 198 -32.26 -17.84 13.61
N GLU A 199 -32.26 -17.99 12.31
CA GLU A 199 -32.40 -16.87 11.35
C GLU A 199 -33.70 -16.09 11.54
N THR A 200 -34.78 -16.75 11.94
CA THR A 200 -36.06 -16.09 12.23
C THR A 200 -35.90 -15.16 13.44
N ILE A 201 -35.35 -15.66 14.53
CA ILE A 201 -35.09 -14.87 15.76
C ILE A 201 -34.15 -13.69 15.46
N TYR A 202 -33.10 -13.94 14.69
CA TYR A 202 -32.14 -12.91 14.29
C TYR A 202 -32.80 -11.78 13.47
N ARG A 203 -33.65 -12.13 12.49
CA ARG A 203 -34.39 -11.15 11.66
C ARG A 203 -35.30 -10.27 12.47
N GLU A 204 -36.04 -10.84 13.42
CA GLU A 204 -36.91 -10.11 14.33
C GLU A 204 -36.11 -9.13 15.20
N ALA A 205 -35.06 -9.61 15.85
CA ALA A 205 -34.15 -8.77 16.65
C ALA A 205 -33.51 -7.65 15.84
N LYS A 206 -33.09 -7.92 14.61
CA LYS A 206 -32.52 -6.94 13.68
C LYS A 206 -33.58 -5.87 13.27
N SER A 207 -34.81 -6.26 13.07
CA SER A 207 -35.90 -5.34 12.71
C SER A 207 -36.24 -4.39 13.86
N LEU A 208 -36.29 -4.87 15.10
CA LEU A 208 -36.53 -4.06 16.30
C LEU A 208 -35.40 -3.00 16.48
N ARG A 209 -34.17 -3.41 16.40
CA ARG A 209 -33.02 -2.48 16.47
C ARG A 209 -33.03 -1.40 15.37
N ARG A 210 -33.46 -1.74 14.14
CA ARG A 210 -33.63 -0.75 13.07
C ARG A 210 -34.70 0.27 13.34
N LYS A 211 -35.85 -0.13 13.94
CA LYS A 211 -36.92 0.80 14.30
C LYS A 211 -36.46 1.82 15.35
N ASP A 212 -35.68 1.42 16.33
CA ASP A 212 -35.13 2.34 17.34
C ASP A 212 -34.11 3.32 16.74
N ASN A 213 -33.24 2.85 15.86
CA ASN A 213 -32.28 3.72 15.15
C ASN A 213 -32.97 4.69 14.16
N THR A 214 -34.07 4.29 13.53
CA THR A 214 -34.78 5.17 12.57
C THR A 214 -35.39 6.40 13.25
N LYS A 215 -35.78 6.32 14.53
CA LYS A 215 -36.25 7.48 15.32
C LYS A 215 -35.15 8.50 15.59
N ILE A 216 -33.89 8.08 15.64
CA ILE A 216 -32.74 8.96 15.88
C ILE A 216 -32.23 9.59 14.57
N ILE A 217 -32.31 8.88 13.45
CA ILE A 217 -31.74 9.30 12.15
C ILE A 217 -32.53 10.43 11.49
N ASN A 218 -33.82 10.60 11.78
CA ASN A 218 -34.65 11.67 11.20
C ASN A 218 -34.33 13.09 11.71
N LEU A 219 -33.34 13.27 12.60
CA LEU A 219 -32.89 14.54 13.16
C LEU A 219 -31.57 15.05 12.63
N TYR A 220 -30.87 14.31 11.74
CA TYR A 220 -29.55 14.73 11.27
C TYR A 220 -29.64 15.59 10.00
N GLN A 221 -29.26 16.87 10.12
CA GLN A 221 -28.83 17.69 8.98
C GLN A 221 -27.61 17.03 8.33
N VAL A 222 -27.55 17.09 6.98
CA VAL A 222 -26.38 16.63 6.23
C VAL A 222 -25.22 17.57 6.56
N ASN A 223 -24.23 17.09 7.30
CA ASN A 223 -23.05 17.85 7.67
C ASN A 223 -21.86 17.43 6.81
N PRO A 224 -20.94 18.36 6.49
CA PRO A 224 -19.73 18.02 5.76
C PRO A 224 -18.81 17.10 6.60
N ASN A 225 -18.21 16.11 5.95
CA ASN A 225 -17.19 15.28 6.56
C ASN A 225 -15.84 16.04 6.64
N LYS A 226 -14.83 15.46 7.31
CA LYS A 226 -13.54 16.12 7.54
C LYS A 226 -12.89 16.60 6.24
N MET A 227 -12.81 15.73 5.20
CA MET A 227 -12.26 16.10 3.88
C MET A 227 -13.02 17.28 3.26
N GLN A 228 -14.35 17.25 3.35
CA GLN A 228 -15.16 18.31 2.81
C GLN A 228 -14.90 19.63 3.55
N VAL A 229 -14.69 19.60 4.86
CA VAL A 229 -14.30 20.78 5.66
C VAL A 229 -12.94 21.31 5.19
N ASP A 230 -11.94 20.44 5.04
CA ASP A 230 -10.61 20.85 4.60
C ASP A 230 -10.64 21.42 3.17
N ALA A 231 -11.36 20.78 2.25
CA ALA A 231 -11.53 21.27 0.90
C ALA A 231 -12.29 22.61 0.82
N LEU A 232 -13.34 22.79 1.66
CA LEU A 232 -14.08 24.05 1.77
C LEU A 232 -13.19 25.19 2.29
N SER A 233 -12.31 24.89 3.27
CA SER A 233 -11.36 25.86 3.79
C SER A 233 -10.37 26.30 2.69
N SER A 234 -9.83 25.35 1.93
CA SER A 234 -8.93 25.66 0.82
C SER A 234 -9.60 26.44 -0.30
N LEU A 235 -10.86 26.14 -0.63
CA LEU A 235 -11.65 26.91 -1.60
C LEU A 235 -11.90 28.36 -1.11
N ALA A 236 -12.14 28.54 0.19
CA ALA A 236 -12.32 29.86 0.77
C ALA A 236 -11.01 30.68 0.73
N GLU A 237 -9.86 30.05 1.01
CA GLU A 237 -8.54 30.71 0.91
C GLU A 237 -8.23 31.14 -0.54
N LEU A 238 -8.45 30.27 -1.53
CA LEU A 238 -8.26 30.64 -2.94
C LEU A 238 -9.11 31.83 -3.36
N ARG A 239 -10.37 31.91 -2.92
CA ARG A 239 -11.23 33.08 -3.19
C ARG A 239 -10.77 34.34 -2.47
N LYS A 240 -10.24 34.22 -1.22
CA LYS A 240 -9.62 35.32 -0.49
C LYS A 240 -8.41 35.87 -1.24
N ASP A 241 -7.64 34.98 -1.87
CA ASP A 241 -6.49 35.32 -2.72
C ASP A 241 -6.90 35.81 -4.12
N LYS A 242 -8.20 36.12 -4.30
CA LYS A 242 -8.77 36.63 -5.58
C LYS A 242 -8.58 35.70 -6.75
N LYS A 243 -8.48 34.36 -6.51
CA LYS A 243 -8.51 33.39 -7.60
C LYS A 243 -9.93 33.23 -8.10
N ASP A 244 -10.09 33.20 -9.44
CA ASP A 244 -11.38 33.10 -10.13
C ASP A 244 -11.78 31.65 -10.49
N ARG A 245 -10.86 30.70 -10.31
CA ARG A 245 -11.11 29.30 -10.64
C ARG A 245 -10.23 28.34 -9.83
N ALA A 246 -10.73 27.12 -9.63
CA ALA A 246 -10.01 26.07 -8.93
C ALA A 246 -10.38 24.67 -9.46
N LEU A 247 -9.46 23.72 -9.29
CA LEU A 247 -9.64 22.30 -9.58
C LEU A 247 -9.70 21.51 -8.26
N LEU A 248 -10.73 20.66 -8.12
CA LEU A 248 -10.88 19.69 -7.04
C LEU A 248 -10.63 18.29 -7.58
N ILE A 249 -9.61 17.61 -7.05
CA ILE A 249 -9.26 16.23 -7.40
C ILE A 249 -9.68 15.33 -6.25
N SER A 250 -10.67 14.45 -6.50
CA SER A 250 -11.20 13.61 -5.43
C SER A 250 -11.68 12.26 -5.98
N ALA A 251 -11.23 11.17 -5.35
CA ALA A 251 -11.60 9.81 -5.74
C ALA A 251 -13.11 9.64 -5.96
N THR A 252 -13.51 8.66 -6.77
CA THR A 252 -14.95 8.37 -6.98
C THR A 252 -15.59 7.93 -5.66
N GLY A 253 -16.82 8.39 -5.39
CA GLY A 253 -17.55 8.00 -4.18
C GLY A 253 -17.30 8.84 -2.92
N THR A 254 -16.36 9.77 -2.94
CA THR A 254 -16.01 10.64 -1.79
C THR A 254 -16.99 11.76 -1.50
N GLY A 255 -18.03 11.93 -2.31
CA GLY A 255 -19.07 12.96 -2.09
C GLY A 255 -18.74 14.32 -2.70
N LYS A 256 -18.05 14.38 -3.86
CA LYS A 256 -17.77 15.63 -4.61
C LYS A 256 -18.98 16.52 -4.82
N THR A 257 -20.13 15.94 -5.20
CA THR A 257 -21.38 16.67 -5.42
C THR A 257 -21.91 17.33 -4.14
N PHE A 258 -21.81 16.64 -3.00
CA PHE A 258 -22.18 17.23 -1.70
C PHE A 258 -21.21 18.33 -1.31
N LEU A 259 -19.89 18.16 -1.54
CA LEU A 259 -18.89 19.20 -1.30
C LEU A 259 -19.23 20.47 -2.08
N SER A 260 -19.51 20.35 -3.37
CA SER A 260 -19.89 21.52 -4.18
C SER A 260 -21.20 22.15 -3.71
N ALA A 261 -22.16 21.37 -3.22
CA ALA A 261 -23.41 21.91 -2.65
C ALA A 261 -23.15 22.66 -1.33
N PHE A 262 -22.26 22.18 -0.45
CA PHE A 262 -21.85 22.91 0.75
C PHE A 262 -21.12 24.21 0.40
N ASP A 263 -20.22 24.17 -0.57
CA ASP A 263 -19.50 25.37 -1.00
C ASP A 263 -20.46 26.43 -1.59
N VAL A 264 -21.38 26.02 -2.45
CA VAL A 264 -22.43 26.89 -3.01
C VAL A 264 -23.33 27.45 -1.91
N LYS A 265 -23.67 26.67 -0.88
CA LYS A 265 -24.41 27.14 0.29
C LYS A 265 -23.69 28.26 1.04
N VAL A 266 -22.37 28.14 1.20
CA VAL A 266 -21.52 29.14 1.88
C VAL A 266 -21.37 30.40 1.02
N VAL A 267 -21.11 30.25 -0.28
CA VAL A 267 -20.92 31.37 -1.22
C VAL A 267 -22.24 32.08 -1.53
N ALA A 268 -23.34 31.38 -1.53
CA ALA A 268 -24.71 31.87 -1.82
C ALA A 268 -24.77 32.73 -3.10
N PRO A 269 -24.33 32.20 -4.29
CA PRO A 269 -24.35 32.96 -5.52
C PRO A 269 -25.79 33.29 -5.93
N LYS A 270 -26.01 34.44 -6.58
CA LYS A 270 -27.33 34.81 -7.08
C LYS A 270 -27.78 33.90 -8.22
N ARG A 271 -26.83 33.53 -9.11
CA ARG A 271 -27.07 32.61 -10.22
C ARG A 271 -25.95 31.53 -10.27
N PHE A 272 -26.37 30.29 -10.31
CA PHE A 272 -25.51 29.12 -10.25
C PHE A 272 -25.73 28.16 -11.42
N LEU A 273 -24.65 27.55 -11.93
CA LEU A 273 -24.73 26.55 -12.99
C LEU A 273 -23.91 25.31 -12.60
N PHE A 274 -24.53 24.12 -12.65
CA PHE A 274 -23.89 22.83 -12.50
C PHE A 274 -23.90 22.10 -13.85
N VAL A 275 -22.72 21.72 -14.36
CA VAL A 275 -22.56 21.11 -15.68
C VAL A 275 -22.02 19.69 -15.56
N VAL A 276 -22.71 18.74 -16.20
CA VAL A 276 -22.33 17.32 -16.26
C VAL A 276 -22.54 16.74 -17.64
N HIS A 277 -22.00 15.54 -17.90
CA HIS A 277 -22.15 14.92 -19.22
C HIS A 277 -23.45 14.09 -19.40
N ARG A 278 -24.17 13.71 -18.34
CA ARG A 278 -25.38 12.87 -18.39
C ARG A 278 -26.55 13.44 -17.61
N ASN A 279 -27.76 13.29 -18.16
CA ASN A 279 -29.00 13.81 -17.55
C ASN A 279 -29.28 13.19 -16.15
N GLN A 280 -29.10 11.88 -16.00
CA GLN A 280 -29.31 11.21 -14.71
C GLN A 280 -28.38 11.75 -13.61
N ILE A 281 -27.11 12.09 -13.94
CA ILE A 281 -26.16 12.69 -12.98
C ILE A 281 -26.63 14.12 -12.62
N ALA A 282 -27.10 14.90 -13.60
CA ALA A 282 -27.64 16.24 -13.35
C ALA A 282 -28.83 16.20 -12.37
N ARG A 283 -29.77 15.27 -12.56
CA ARG A 283 -30.93 15.08 -11.65
C ARG A 283 -30.48 14.68 -10.23
N LYS A 284 -29.60 13.71 -10.10
CA LYS A 284 -29.03 13.30 -8.79
C LYS A 284 -28.25 14.44 -8.12
N ALA A 285 -27.54 15.25 -8.88
CA ALA A 285 -26.87 16.44 -8.37
C ALA A 285 -27.88 17.46 -7.82
N LYS A 286 -28.93 17.78 -8.59
CA LYS A 286 -30.02 18.65 -8.13
C LYS A 286 -30.61 18.15 -6.79
N GLU A 287 -30.96 16.88 -6.67
CA GLU A 287 -31.47 16.28 -5.42
C GLU A 287 -30.47 16.42 -4.25
N SER A 288 -29.18 16.28 -4.52
CA SER A 288 -28.14 16.47 -3.50
C SER A 288 -28.04 17.92 -3.02
N PHE A 289 -28.18 18.87 -3.95
CA PHE A 289 -28.20 20.30 -3.66
C PHE A 289 -29.46 20.68 -2.87
N GLU A 290 -30.63 20.15 -3.21
CA GLU A 290 -31.89 20.35 -2.46
C GLU A 290 -31.77 19.84 -1.01
N LYS A 291 -31.06 18.73 -0.77
CA LYS A 291 -30.82 18.19 0.59
C LYS A 291 -29.89 19.08 1.42
N VAL A 292 -28.91 19.77 0.81
CA VAL A 292 -27.91 20.60 1.52
C VAL A 292 -28.39 22.04 1.69
N ILE A 293 -28.90 22.62 0.63
CA ILE A 293 -29.27 24.05 0.56
C ILE A 293 -30.73 24.28 1.06
N GLY A 294 -31.60 23.31 0.85
CA GLY A 294 -33.01 23.42 1.08
C GLY A 294 -33.79 23.68 -0.23
N ARG A 295 -35.11 23.75 -0.12
CA ARG A 295 -36.01 24.01 -1.26
C ARG A 295 -36.42 25.46 -1.40
N GLU A 296 -35.87 26.34 -0.56
CA GLU A 296 -36.14 27.79 -0.59
C GLU A 296 -35.59 28.46 -1.86
N ILE A 297 -34.50 27.92 -2.42
CA ILE A 297 -33.92 28.35 -3.67
C ILE A 297 -34.43 27.45 -4.79
N GLU A 298 -35.06 28.04 -5.78
CA GLU A 298 -35.59 27.30 -6.91
C GLU A 298 -34.46 26.75 -7.82
N MET A 299 -34.55 25.45 -8.13
CA MET A 299 -33.55 24.72 -8.92
C MET A 299 -34.19 24.12 -10.17
N GLY A 300 -33.60 24.39 -11.34
CA GLY A 300 -34.14 23.97 -12.64
C GLY A 300 -33.19 23.03 -13.39
N MET A 301 -33.77 22.28 -14.33
CA MET A 301 -33.02 21.40 -15.25
C MET A 301 -32.90 22.03 -16.64
N PHE A 302 -31.68 21.90 -17.25
CA PHE A 302 -31.43 22.30 -18.63
C PHE A 302 -30.76 21.17 -19.39
N SER A 303 -31.54 20.13 -19.69
CA SER A 303 -31.05 18.90 -20.30
C SER A 303 -32.17 18.16 -21.06
N GLY A 304 -31.84 17.52 -22.17
CA GLY A 304 -32.83 16.77 -22.97
C GLY A 304 -34.01 17.65 -23.38
N SER A 305 -35.21 17.31 -22.94
CA SER A 305 -36.47 18.09 -23.16
C SER A 305 -36.67 19.21 -22.13
N ASP A 306 -36.00 19.16 -20.97
CA ASP A 306 -36.19 20.09 -19.88
C ASP A 306 -35.56 21.46 -20.18
N ARG A 307 -36.29 22.58 -20.00
CA ARG A 307 -35.89 23.94 -20.38
C ARG A 307 -36.26 24.99 -19.36
N GLU A 308 -35.96 24.74 -18.07
CA GLU A 308 -36.31 25.60 -16.93
C GLU A 308 -35.31 26.76 -16.75
N LEU A 309 -35.18 27.63 -17.78
CA LEU A 309 -34.12 28.66 -17.84
C LEU A 309 -34.23 29.77 -16.79
N GLU A 310 -35.44 30.04 -16.27
CA GLU A 310 -35.73 31.15 -15.36
C GLU A 310 -35.23 30.88 -13.93
N LYS A 311 -34.95 29.62 -13.60
CA LYS A 311 -34.53 29.24 -12.26
C LYS A 311 -33.13 29.77 -11.92
N PRO A 312 -32.92 30.29 -10.71
CA PRO A 312 -31.59 30.85 -10.32
C PRO A 312 -30.47 29.83 -10.30
N TYR A 313 -30.76 28.56 -9.96
CA TYR A 313 -29.79 27.47 -9.97
C TYR A 313 -30.17 26.47 -11.05
N LEU A 314 -29.28 26.30 -12.03
CA LEU A 314 -29.49 25.43 -13.17
C LEU A 314 -28.53 24.21 -13.15
N PHE A 315 -29.10 23.05 -13.51
CA PHE A 315 -28.36 21.80 -13.70
C PHE A 315 -28.45 21.40 -15.17
N ALA A 316 -27.30 21.43 -15.87
CA ALA A 316 -27.24 21.28 -17.30
C ALA A 316 -26.38 20.11 -17.76
N THR A 317 -26.69 19.54 -18.93
CA THR A 317 -25.75 18.63 -19.59
C THR A 317 -24.88 19.37 -20.60
N VAL A 318 -23.61 18.94 -20.71
CA VAL A 318 -22.63 19.50 -21.65
C VAL A 318 -23.19 19.51 -23.07
N GLN A 319 -23.78 18.38 -23.52
CA GLN A 319 -24.33 18.24 -24.89
C GLN A 319 -25.45 19.23 -25.20
N THR A 320 -26.26 19.55 -24.19
CA THR A 320 -27.33 20.55 -24.37
C THR A 320 -26.77 21.94 -24.34
N LEU A 321 -25.93 22.28 -23.36
CA LEU A 321 -25.43 23.62 -23.12
C LEU A 321 -24.42 24.07 -24.21
N SER A 322 -23.56 23.15 -24.72
CA SER A 322 -22.53 23.49 -25.70
C SER A 322 -23.04 23.86 -27.12
N ARG A 323 -24.34 23.70 -27.36
CA ARG A 323 -24.95 24.15 -28.63
C ARG A 323 -24.98 25.67 -28.65
N GLU A 324 -24.55 26.27 -29.75
CA GLU A 324 -24.41 27.72 -29.89
C GLU A 324 -25.74 28.47 -29.66
N GLU A 325 -26.83 27.91 -30.13
CA GLU A 325 -28.20 28.44 -29.91
C GLU A 325 -28.63 28.45 -28.43
N HIS A 326 -28.06 27.52 -27.62
CA HIS A 326 -28.33 27.43 -26.20
C HIS A 326 -27.39 28.29 -25.36
N LEU A 327 -26.08 28.36 -25.73
CA LEU A 327 -25.12 29.24 -25.08
C LEU A 327 -25.57 30.71 -25.17
N LYS A 328 -25.99 31.13 -26.38
CA LYS A 328 -26.45 32.53 -26.67
C LYS A 328 -27.71 32.95 -25.90
N LYS A 329 -28.42 32.03 -25.23
CA LYS A 329 -29.54 32.37 -24.35
C LYS A 329 -29.10 33.02 -23.02
N PHE A 330 -27.83 32.92 -22.71
CA PHE A 330 -27.24 33.47 -21.50
C PHE A 330 -26.16 34.49 -21.87
N SER A 331 -26.05 35.59 -21.14
CA SER A 331 -24.87 36.47 -21.26
C SER A 331 -23.63 35.76 -20.71
N PRO A 332 -22.42 36.11 -21.13
CA PRO A 332 -21.20 35.51 -20.57
C PRO A 332 -21.07 35.63 -19.05
N GLU A 333 -21.57 36.70 -18.45
CA GLU A 333 -21.54 36.95 -16.99
C GLU A 333 -22.82 36.50 -16.28
N HIS A 334 -23.71 35.73 -16.93
CA HIS A 334 -25.01 35.33 -16.37
C HIS A 334 -24.91 34.57 -15.05
N PHE A 335 -23.91 33.70 -14.91
CA PHE A 335 -23.71 32.89 -13.72
C PHE A 335 -22.57 33.44 -12.85
N ASP A 336 -22.83 33.62 -11.57
CA ASP A 336 -21.79 34.03 -10.61
C ASP A 336 -20.83 32.87 -10.30
N TYR A 337 -21.36 31.63 -10.23
CA TYR A 337 -20.62 30.44 -9.90
C TYR A 337 -20.98 29.27 -10.82
N ILE A 338 -19.97 28.66 -11.42
CA ILE A 338 -20.13 27.49 -12.28
C ILE A 338 -19.34 26.31 -11.68
N VAL A 339 -19.97 25.14 -11.61
CA VAL A 339 -19.32 23.87 -11.27
C VAL A 339 -19.38 22.95 -12.49
N ILE A 340 -18.23 22.39 -12.87
CA ILE A 340 -18.13 21.40 -13.94
C ILE A 340 -17.65 20.08 -13.32
N ASP A 341 -18.52 19.06 -13.36
CA ASP A 341 -18.15 17.72 -12.88
C ASP A 341 -17.56 16.87 -14.01
N GLU A 342 -16.70 15.92 -13.65
CA GLU A 342 -15.90 15.06 -14.56
C GLU A 342 -15.10 15.88 -15.58
N VAL A 343 -14.50 16.95 -15.11
CA VAL A 343 -13.80 17.94 -15.94
C VAL A 343 -12.54 17.38 -16.63
N HIS A 344 -12.09 16.15 -16.31
CA HIS A 344 -11.07 15.46 -17.10
C HIS A 344 -11.44 15.32 -18.58
N ARG A 345 -12.70 15.50 -18.96
CA ARG A 345 -13.17 15.55 -20.34
C ARG A 345 -13.06 16.95 -20.98
N ALA A 346 -12.52 17.94 -20.26
CA ALA A 346 -12.47 19.34 -20.69
C ALA A 346 -11.68 19.57 -21.99
N GLY A 347 -10.78 18.67 -22.40
CA GLY A 347 -10.12 18.73 -23.71
C GLY A 347 -11.06 18.52 -24.90
N ALA A 348 -12.30 18.05 -24.70
CA ALA A 348 -13.28 17.97 -25.77
C ALA A 348 -13.84 19.38 -26.12
N ASP A 349 -14.02 19.67 -27.42
CA ASP A 349 -14.51 20.95 -27.92
C ASP A 349 -15.78 21.45 -27.22
N THR A 350 -16.65 20.53 -26.81
CA THR A 350 -17.91 20.85 -26.14
C THR A 350 -17.71 21.48 -24.76
N TYR A 351 -16.76 21.01 -24.01
CA TYR A 351 -16.41 21.59 -22.70
C TYR A 351 -15.68 22.92 -22.85
N GLN A 352 -14.75 22.98 -23.82
CA GLN A 352 -14.00 24.20 -24.12
C GLN A 352 -14.90 25.35 -24.56
N LYS A 353 -15.95 25.06 -25.33
CA LYS A 353 -16.96 26.07 -25.67
C LYS A 353 -17.63 26.68 -24.43
N ILE A 354 -17.95 25.87 -23.43
CA ILE A 354 -18.59 26.34 -22.20
C ILE A 354 -17.60 27.15 -21.33
N ILE A 355 -16.40 26.61 -21.11
CA ILE A 355 -15.36 27.25 -20.29
C ILE A 355 -14.92 28.60 -20.86
N ASN A 356 -14.81 28.69 -22.19
CA ASN A 356 -14.38 29.92 -22.86
C ASN A 356 -15.51 30.95 -23.02
N TYR A 357 -16.76 30.51 -23.05
CA TYR A 357 -17.91 31.42 -23.21
C TYR A 357 -18.25 32.15 -21.93
N PHE A 358 -18.42 31.42 -20.81
CA PHE A 358 -18.84 32.00 -19.56
C PHE A 358 -17.67 32.65 -18.79
N LYS A 359 -17.98 33.77 -18.10
CA LYS A 359 -17.06 34.50 -17.23
C LYS A 359 -17.64 34.61 -15.82
N PRO A 360 -17.71 33.49 -15.08
CA PRO A 360 -18.26 33.50 -13.72
C PRO A 360 -17.29 34.20 -12.77
N LYS A 361 -17.76 34.62 -11.61
CA LYS A 361 -16.91 35.10 -10.52
C LYS A 361 -16.02 33.97 -9.97
N PHE A 362 -16.52 32.73 -10.04
CA PHE A 362 -15.75 31.53 -9.67
C PHE A 362 -16.13 30.33 -10.50
N LEU A 363 -15.13 29.61 -11.01
CA LEU A 363 -15.28 28.36 -11.76
C LEU A 363 -14.63 27.22 -10.98
N LEU A 364 -15.41 26.20 -10.60
CA LEU A 364 -14.91 24.98 -9.95
C LEU A 364 -14.96 23.80 -10.91
N GLY A 365 -13.81 23.21 -11.20
CA GLY A 365 -13.70 21.92 -11.88
C GLY A 365 -13.60 20.79 -10.85
N MET A 366 -14.30 19.69 -11.08
CA MET A 366 -14.19 18.49 -10.24
C MET A 366 -13.85 17.27 -11.08
N THR A 367 -12.90 16.46 -10.61
CA THR A 367 -12.54 15.19 -11.27
C THR A 367 -12.00 14.18 -10.26
N ALA A 368 -12.09 12.89 -10.59
CA ALA A 368 -11.42 11.83 -9.84
C ALA A 368 -10.00 11.57 -10.38
N THR A 369 -9.79 11.80 -11.66
CA THR A 369 -8.56 11.48 -12.41
C THR A 369 -8.24 12.63 -13.35
N PRO A 370 -7.35 13.53 -12.94
CA PRO A 370 -6.90 14.62 -13.82
C PRO A 370 -5.93 14.12 -14.90
N GLU A 371 -5.36 12.92 -14.73
CA GLU A 371 -4.42 12.30 -15.64
C GLU A 371 -5.13 11.88 -16.92
N ARG A 372 -4.64 12.38 -18.07
CA ARG A 372 -5.19 12.08 -19.40
C ARG A 372 -4.17 11.39 -20.26
N THR A 373 -4.65 10.45 -21.07
CA THR A 373 -3.83 9.70 -22.04
C THR A 373 -3.58 10.46 -23.34
N ASP A 374 -4.36 11.52 -23.61
CA ASP A 374 -4.28 12.35 -24.84
C ASP A 374 -3.37 13.58 -24.69
N GLY A 375 -2.76 13.79 -23.52
CA GLY A 375 -1.79 14.88 -23.28
C GLY A 375 -2.40 16.26 -23.06
N TYR A 376 -3.73 16.38 -22.92
CA TYR A 376 -4.37 17.67 -22.66
C TYR A 376 -4.12 18.14 -21.22
N ASP A 377 -3.64 19.39 -21.06
CA ASP A 377 -3.37 20.04 -19.77
C ASP A 377 -4.64 20.69 -19.18
N ILE A 378 -5.39 19.91 -18.40
CA ILE A 378 -6.58 20.39 -17.68
C ILE A 378 -6.24 21.43 -16.59
N PHE A 379 -5.06 21.37 -15.99
CA PHE A 379 -4.68 22.28 -14.91
C PHE A 379 -4.57 23.73 -15.41
N LYS A 380 -4.22 23.91 -16.66
CA LYS A 380 -4.18 25.22 -17.33
C LYS A 380 -5.55 25.90 -17.35
N ASP A 381 -6.64 25.16 -17.60
CA ASP A 381 -8.00 25.70 -17.61
C ASP A 381 -8.41 26.26 -16.24
N PHE A 382 -7.76 25.81 -15.17
CA PHE A 382 -7.99 26.26 -13.80
C PHE A 382 -6.84 27.09 -13.23
N ASN A 383 -6.00 27.67 -14.09
CA ASN A 383 -4.86 28.52 -13.71
C ASN A 383 -3.93 27.83 -12.69
N TYR A 384 -3.81 26.51 -12.74
CA TYR A 384 -3.03 25.66 -11.82
C TYR A 384 -3.45 25.79 -10.32
N ASN A 385 -4.66 26.27 -10.06
CA ASN A 385 -5.19 26.37 -8.71
C ASN A 385 -5.84 25.06 -8.32
N ILE A 386 -5.14 24.21 -7.55
CA ILE A 386 -5.69 22.97 -6.97
C ILE A 386 -6.23 23.30 -5.59
N ALA A 387 -7.55 23.20 -5.40
CA ALA A 387 -8.18 23.45 -4.13
C ALA A 387 -7.92 22.32 -3.13
N TYR A 388 -8.05 21.06 -3.60
CA TYR A 388 -7.85 19.89 -2.77
C TYR A 388 -7.60 18.65 -3.64
N GLU A 389 -6.80 17.72 -3.14
CA GLU A 389 -6.54 16.44 -3.78
C GLU A 389 -6.65 15.30 -2.76
N ILE A 390 -7.57 14.32 -2.99
CA ILE A 390 -7.70 13.11 -2.21
C ILE A 390 -7.72 11.87 -3.12
N ARG A 391 -6.81 10.94 -2.87
CA ARG A 391 -6.68 9.68 -3.60
C ARG A 391 -7.34 8.53 -2.85
N LEU A 392 -7.45 7.34 -3.49
CA LEU A 392 -8.17 6.18 -2.98
C LEU A 392 -7.74 5.80 -1.55
N ASN A 393 -6.44 5.62 -1.32
CA ASN A 393 -5.94 5.17 -0.01
C ASN A 393 -6.31 6.14 1.12
N GLN A 394 -6.13 7.45 0.89
CA GLN A 394 -6.52 8.47 1.84
C GLN A 394 -8.05 8.50 2.06
N ALA A 395 -8.84 8.27 1.00
CA ALA A 395 -10.29 8.19 1.13
C ALA A 395 -10.76 6.96 1.92
N LEU A 396 -10.02 5.85 1.85
CA LEU A 396 -10.24 4.66 2.68
C LEU A 396 -9.83 4.92 4.15
N GLU A 397 -8.70 5.59 4.38
CA GLU A 397 -8.23 5.98 5.71
C GLU A 397 -9.26 6.85 6.44
N GLU A 398 -9.85 7.79 5.72
CA GLU A 398 -10.86 8.71 6.26
C GLU A 398 -12.27 8.08 6.31
N ASN A 399 -12.36 6.75 6.07
CA ASN A 399 -13.63 6.02 6.06
C ASN A 399 -14.73 6.67 5.17
N MET A 400 -14.30 7.22 4.04
CA MET A 400 -15.22 7.84 3.07
C MET A 400 -15.82 6.82 2.10
N LEU A 401 -15.13 5.72 1.88
CA LEU A 401 -15.48 4.62 1.00
C LEU A 401 -15.82 3.38 1.81
N VAL A 402 -16.50 2.43 1.17
CA VAL A 402 -16.71 1.09 1.71
C VAL A 402 -15.38 0.35 1.63
N PRO A 403 -14.95 -0.33 2.70
CA PRO A 403 -13.77 -1.18 2.64
C PRO A 403 -13.98 -2.33 1.65
N PHE A 404 -12.88 -2.92 1.20
CA PHE A 404 -12.91 -4.07 0.30
C PHE A 404 -12.03 -5.21 0.82
N HIS A 405 -12.40 -6.43 0.42
CA HIS A 405 -11.57 -7.62 0.55
C HIS A 405 -11.12 -8.02 -0.85
N TYR A 406 -9.82 -7.96 -1.09
CA TYR A 406 -9.22 -8.31 -2.37
C TYR A 406 -8.56 -9.68 -2.29
N HIS A 407 -8.94 -10.55 -3.22
CA HIS A 407 -8.49 -11.92 -3.33
C HIS A 407 -7.80 -12.12 -4.68
N GLY A 408 -6.47 -12.13 -4.69
CA GLY A 408 -5.67 -12.48 -5.85
C GLY A 408 -5.52 -14.00 -5.96
N ILE A 409 -6.26 -14.60 -6.90
CA ILE A 409 -6.36 -16.03 -7.10
C ILE A 409 -5.61 -16.45 -8.36
N SER A 410 -4.90 -17.56 -8.31
CA SER A 410 -4.22 -18.08 -9.49
C SER A 410 -5.22 -18.47 -10.58
N GLU A 411 -4.99 -18.00 -11.79
CA GLU A 411 -5.75 -18.39 -12.98
C GLU A 411 -5.52 -19.89 -13.28
N VAL A 412 -6.55 -20.57 -13.78
CA VAL A 412 -6.54 -22.00 -14.09
C VAL A 412 -5.51 -22.33 -15.18
N GLN A 413 -4.94 -23.54 -15.11
CA GLN A 413 -4.15 -24.10 -16.22
C GLN A 413 -5.08 -24.80 -17.21
N VAL A 414 -4.98 -24.44 -18.48
CA VAL A 414 -5.70 -25.07 -19.58
C VAL A 414 -4.67 -25.73 -20.49
N ASP A 415 -4.84 -27.06 -20.74
CA ASP A 415 -3.88 -27.86 -21.50
C ASP A 415 -2.43 -27.78 -20.98
N GLY A 416 -2.27 -27.75 -19.66
CA GLY A 416 -0.95 -27.69 -18.98
C GLY A 416 -0.25 -26.34 -19.03
N THR A 417 -0.88 -25.27 -19.55
CA THR A 417 -0.33 -23.93 -19.62
C THR A 417 -1.25 -22.91 -18.92
N VAL A 418 -0.64 -21.97 -18.19
CA VAL A 418 -1.36 -20.87 -17.54
C VAL A 418 -1.77 -19.83 -18.58
N LEU A 419 -2.92 -19.21 -18.38
CA LEU A 419 -3.40 -18.15 -19.25
C LEU A 419 -2.52 -16.89 -19.15
N ASP A 420 -2.33 -16.21 -20.28
CA ASP A 420 -1.55 -14.97 -20.46
C ASP A 420 -2.31 -13.95 -21.33
N GLU A 421 -1.66 -12.82 -21.68
CA GLU A 421 -2.21 -11.76 -22.52
C GLU A 421 -2.56 -12.24 -23.94
N HIS A 422 -1.94 -13.32 -24.41
CA HIS A 422 -2.03 -13.83 -25.77
C HIS A 422 -2.95 -15.06 -25.88
N SER A 423 -3.52 -15.50 -24.76
CA SER A 423 -4.41 -16.68 -24.73
C SER A 423 -5.60 -16.51 -25.66
N ASP A 424 -5.92 -17.58 -26.38
CA ASP A 424 -6.99 -17.58 -27.37
C ASP A 424 -8.40 -17.64 -26.73
N PHE A 425 -9.42 -17.39 -27.55
CA PHE A 425 -10.82 -17.37 -27.14
C PHE A 425 -11.28 -18.69 -26.50
N ASN A 426 -10.89 -19.83 -27.05
CA ASN A 426 -11.37 -21.14 -26.58
C ASN A 426 -10.83 -21.42 -25.16
N ARG A 427 -9.59 -21.06 -24.91
CA ARG A 427 -8.97 -21.19 -23.57
C ARG A 427 -9.60 -20.22 -22.55
N LEU A 428 -9.92 -18.98 -22.97
CA LEU A 428 -10.55 -17.99 -22.11
C LEU A 428 -12.01 -18.33 -21.73
N THR A 429 -12.66 -19.23 -22.46
CA THR A 429 -14.08 -19.57 -22.30
C THR A 429 -14.34 -21.05 -22.05
N CYS A 430 -13.32 -21.83 -21.70
CA CYS A 430 -13.46 -23.28 -21.44
C CYS A 430 -14.23 -23.56 -20.13
N ASP A 431 -14.83 -24.74 -20.05
CA ASP A 431 -15.66 -25.17 -18.92
C ASP A 431 -14.89 -25.17 -17.58
N GLU A 432 -13.62 -25.58 -17.61
CA GLU A 432 -12.76 -25.60 -16.42
C GLU A 432 -12.62 -24.21 -15.83
N ARG A 433 -12.37 -23.19 -16.68
CA ARG A 433 -12.25 -21.80 -16.23
C ARG A 433 -13.58 -21.26 -15.70
N VAL A 434 -14.68 -21.54 -16.37
CA VAL A 434 -16.01 -21.13 -15.93
C VAL A 434 -16.34 -21.70 -14.54
N LYS A 435 -16.08 -23.00 -14.33
CA LYS A 435 -16.27 -23.64 -13.02
C LYS A 435 -15.37 -23.05 -11.95
N HIS A 436 -14.13 -22.75 -12.28
CA HIS A 436 -13.16 -22.12 -11.38
C HIS A 436 -13.64 -20.72 -10.94
N ILE A 437 -14.05 -19.88 -11.89
CA ILE A 437 -14.57 -18.54 -11.58
C ILE A 437 -15.84 -18.64 -10.72
N LEU A 438 -16.78 -19.50 -11.06
CA LEU A 438 -18.03 -19.70 -10.31
C LEU A 438 -17.77 -20.22 -8.89
N HIS A 439 -16.81 -21.14 -8.73
CA HIS A 439 -16.43 -21.64 -7.42
C HIS A 439 -16.00 -20.52 -6.47
N TYR A 440 -15.08 -19.67 -6.90
CA TYR A 440 -14.61 -18.58 -6.06
C TYR A 440 -15.65 -17.46 -5.90
N ALA A 441 -16.44 -17.16 -6.94
CA ALA A 441 -17.53 -16.22 -6.84
C ALA A 441 -18.56 -16.62 -5.77
N ASP A 442 -18.90 -17.90 -5.70
CA ASP A 442 -19.82 -18.45 -4.70
C ASP A 442 -19.15 -18.66 -3.32
N PHE A 443 -17.85 -18.97 -3.29
CA PHE A 443 -17.10 -19.14 -2.04
C PHE A 443 -17.02 -17.80 -1.27
N TYR A 444 -16.53 -16.74 -1.92
CA TYR A 444 -16.42 -15.42 -1.28
C TYR A 444 -17.80 -14.75 -1.14
N GLY A 445 -18.70 -14.93 -2.11
CA GLY A 445 -20.06 -14.43 -2.07
C GLY A 445 -20.14 -12.90 -2.00
N CYS A 446 -20.97 -12.37 -1.11
CA CYS A 446 -21.15 -10.95 -0.90
C CYS A 446 -21.54 -10.64 0.55
N ASP A 447 -21.53 -9.34 0.93
CA ASP A 447 -21.87 -8.89 2.28
C ASP A 447 -23.31 -9.23 2.69
N GLU A 448 -24.29 -8.63 2.08
CA GLU A 448 -25.74 -8.85 2.36
C GLU A 448 -26.54 -8.93 1.05
N GLY A 449 -27.74 -9.54 1.12
CA GLY A 449 -28.66 -9.63 -0.01
C GLY A 449 -28.22 -10.63 -1.06
N ARG A 450 -28.56 -10.33 -2.31
CA ARG A 450 -28.11 -11.09 -3.49
C ARG A 450 -26.79 -10.54 -4.04
N ILE A 451 -26.11 -11.32 -4.83
CA ILE A 451 -24.94 -10.83 -5.57
C ILE A 451 -25.38 -9.77 -6.58
N LYS A 452 -24.66 -8.67 -6.62
CA LYS A 452 -24.73 -7.61 -7.63
C LYS A 452 -23.31 -7.41 -8.15
N GLY A 453 -22.97 -8.27 -9.14
CA GLY A 453 -21.58 -8.46 -9.60
C GLY A 453 -21.26 -7.69 -10.86
N LEU A 454 -20.02 -7.16 -10.94
CA LEU A 454 -19.40 -6.69 -12.17
C LEU A 454 -18.25 -7.61 -12.53
N VAL A 455 -18.18 -8.05 -13.79
CA VAL A 455 -17.10 -8.90 -14.31
C VAL A 455 -16.38 -8.15 -15.42
N PHE A 456 -15.10 -7.88 -15.23
CA PHE A 456 -14.26 -7.20 -16.21
C PHE A 456 -13.47 -8.22 -17.04
N CYS A 457 -13.77 -8.26 -18.34
CA CYS A 457 -13.15 -9.17 -19.32
C CYS A 457 -12.13 -8.44 -20.21
N SER A 458 -11.25 -9.21 -20.82
CA SER A 458 -10.25 -8.70 -21.78
C SER A 458 -10.85 -8.39 -23.14
N ARG A 459 -11.86 -9.15 -23.58
CA ARG A 459 -12.40 -9.14 -24.94
C ARG A 459 -13.92 -9.16 -24.94
N LYS A 460 -14.53 -8.60 -26.00
CA LYS A 460 -15.99 -8.53 -26.17
C LYS A 460 -16.61 -9.93 -26.31
N ASP A 461 -15.99 -10.77 -27.15
CA ASP A 461 -16.43 -12.14 -27.39
C ASP A 461 -16.38 -13.01 -26.11
N GLU A 462 -15.30 -12.87 -25.33
CA GLU A 462 -15.15 -13.49 -24.02
C GLU A 462 -16.30 -13.07 -23.06
N ALA A 463 -16.59 -11.79 -22.96
CA ALA A 463 -17.64 -11.27 -22.08
C ALA A 463 -19.02 -11.83 -22.41
N ILE A 464 -19.36 -11.91 -23.72
CA ILE A 464 -20.62 -12.47 -24.19
C ILE A 464 -20.71 -13.95 -23.85
N LYS A 465 -19.66 -14.73 -24.19
CA LYS A 465 -19.63 -16.17 -23.98
C LYS A 465 -19.69 -16.55 -22.50
N LEU A 466 -18.90 -15.89 -21.66
CA LEU A 466 -18.91 -16.14 -20.22
C LEU A 466 -20.25 -15.79 -19.57
N ALA A 467 -20.93 -14.73 -20.03
CA ALA A 467 -22.28 -14.42 -19.55
C ALA A 467 -23.27 -15.53 -19.89
N GLU A 468 -23.21 -16.11 -21.10
CA GLU A 468 -24.01 -17.26 -21.50
C GLU A 468 -23.72 -18.50 -20.64
N GLU A 469 -22.43 -18.80 -20.39
CA GLU A 469 -22.05 -19.94 -19.56
C GLU A 469 -22.48 -19.77 -18.10
N PHE A 470 -22.41 -18.53 -17.56
CA PHE A 470 -22.98 -18.25 -16.22
C PHE A 470 -24.48 -18.50 -16.18
N CYS A 471 -25.23 -18.12 -17.24
CA CYS A 471 -26.65 -18.42 -17.34
C CYS A 471 -26.95 -19.92 -17.38
N LYS A 472 -26.14 -20.70 -18.09
CA LYS A 472 -26.28 -22.17 -18.10
C LYS A 472 -26.03 -22.82 -16.74
N ASN A 473 -25.18 -22.18 -15.91
CA ASN A 473 -24.90 -22.60 -14.54
C ASN A 473 -25.82 -21.95 -13.50
N GLY A 474 -27.01 -21.45 -13.92
CA GLY A 474 -28.07 -20.98 -13.03
C GLY A 474 -27.88 -19.57 -12.47
N LYS A 475 -26.88 -18.79 -12.94
CA LYS A 475 -26.74 -17.36 -12.61
C LYS A 475 -27.47 -16.52 -13.65
N LYS A 476 -27.88 -15.31 -13.30
CA LYS A 476 -28.52 -14.35 -14.21
C LYS A 476 -27.50 -13.32 -14.67
N ALA A 477 -26.97 -13.49 -15.86
CA ALA A 477 -25.85 -12.70 -16.36
C ALA A 477 -26.16 -12.05 -17.72
N VAL A 478 -25.63 -10.84 -17.93
CA VAL A 478 -25.77 -10.08 -19.20
C VAL A 478 -24.43 -9.48 -19.55
N ALA A 479 -24.03 -9.56 -20.83
CA ALA A 479 -22.85 -8.87 -21.33
C ALA A 479 -23.24 -7.50 -21.90
N LEU A 480 -22.52 -6.45 -21.51
CA LEU A 480 -22.60 -5.12 -22.08
C LEU A 480 -21.31 -4.79 -22.80
N THR A 481 -21.41 -4.45 -24.09
CA THR A 481 -20.27 -4.09 -24.96
C THR A 481 -20.35 -2.65 -25.45
N GLY A 482 -19.31 -2.16 -26.14
CA GLY A 482 -19.30 -0.81 -26.74
C GLY A 482 -20.48 -0.55 -27.69
N ASP A 483 -20.98 -1.62 -28.30
CA ASP A 483 -22.06 -1.57 -29.30
C ASP A 483 -23.46 -1.54 -28.67
N THR A 484 -23.58 -1.72 -27.36
CA THR A 484 -24.86 -1.72 -26.63
C THR A 484 -25.41 -0.30 -26.48
N SER A 485 -26.73 -0.10 -26.77
CA SER A 485 -27.38 1.23 -26.64
C SER A 485 -27.38 1.74 -25.19
N ASN A 486 -27.42 3.06 -25.01
CA ASN A 486 -27.42 3.67 -23.68
C ASN A 486 -28.70 3.35 -22.90
N GLU A 487 -29.84 3.21 -23.60
CA GLU A 487 -31.13 2.86 -23.01
C GLU A 487 -31.11 1.45 -22.44
N TYR A 488 -30.62 0.49 -23.19
CA TYR A 488 -30.52 -0.90 -22.72
C TYR A 488 -29.49 -1.03 -21.59
N ARG A 489 -28.39 -0.28 -21.63
CA ARG A 489 -27.44 -0.24 -20.49
C ARG A 489 -28.09 0.26 -19.21
N ALA A 490 -28.94 1.29 -19.29
CA ALA A 490 -29.65 1.83 -18.14
C ALA A 490 -30.65 0.81 -17.58
N GLU A 491 -31.40 0.12 -18.44
CA GLU A 491 -32.31 -0.95 -18.07
C GLU A 491 -31.59 -2.08 -17.35
N VAL A 492 -30.48 -2.59 -17.91
CA VAL A 492 -29.67 -3.67 -17.33
C VAL A 492 -29.12 -3.27 -15.96
N VAL A 493 -28.65 -2.03 -15.79
CA VAL A 493 -28.18 -1.51 -14.49
C VAL A 493 -29.34 -1.44 -13.48
N GLU A 494 -30.52 -1.00 -13.87
CA GLU A 494 -31.71 -0.99 -12.99
C GLU A 494 -32.08 -2.41 -12.55
N ARG A 495 -32.04 -3.39 -13.46
CA ARG A 495 -32.28 -4.82 -13.16
C ARG A 495 -31.23 -5.41 -12.22
N LEU A 496 -29.98 -4.94 -12.24
CA LEU A 496 -28.96 -5.32 -11.29
C LEU A 496 -29.20 -4.66 -9.91
N GLU A 497 -29.54 -3.37 -9.88
CA GLU A 497 -29.66 -2.61 -8.63
C GLU A 497 -30.93 -2.89 -7.86
N SER A 498 -32.07 -3.05 -8.55
CA SER A 498 -33.39 -3.15 -7.91
C SER A 498 -33.60 -4.51 -7.23
N ASP A 499 -34.06 -4.47 -5.99
CA ASP A 499 -34.51 -5.63 -5.22
C ASP A 499 -36.06 -5.75 -5.21
N THR A 500 -36.77 -4.80 -5.86
CA THR A 500 -38.22 -4.74 -5.87
C THR A 500 -38.86 -5.29 -7.14
N ILE A 501 -38.11 -5.48 -8.21
CA ILE A 501 -38.55 -6.10 -9.43
C ILE A 501 -38.70 -7.63 -9.28
N PRO A 502 -39.52 -8.30 -10.10
CA PRO A 502 -39.68 -9.76 -10.06
C PRO A 502 -38.33 -10.48 -10.17
N LEU A 503 -38.23 -11.61 -9.44
CA LEU A 503 -36.96 -12.37 -9.36
C LEU A 503 -36.45 -12.83 -10.73
N ASP A 504 -37.33 -13.15 -11.65
CA ASP A 504 -36.98 -13.56 -13.02
C ASP A 504 -36.36 -12.45 -13.87
N GLN A 505 -36.64 -11.18 -13.53
CA GLN A 505 -36.11 -10.01 -14.21
C GLN A 505 -34.82 -9.48 -13.58
N GLN A 506 -34.48 -9.91 -12.37
CA GLN A 506 -33.24 -9.49 -11.69
C GLN A 506 -32.00 -10.04 -12.40
N ILE A 507 -30.89 -9.33 -12.32
CA ILE A 507 -29.58 -9.74 -12.87
C ILE A 507 -28.60 -9.86 -11.71
N ASP A 508 -27.77 -10.92 -11.70
CA ASP A 508 -26.73 -11.14 -10.70
C ASP A 508 -25.39 -10.57 -11.17
N TYR A 509 -25.07 -10.69 -12.50
CA TYR A 509 -23.78 -10.27 -13.03
C TYR A 509 -23.91 -9.48 -14.33
N ILE A 510 -23.12 -8.42 -14.45
CA ILE A 510 -22.88 -7.73 -15.72
C ILE A 510 -21.44 -7.98 -16.13
N PHE A 511 -21.25 -8.61 -17.30
CA PHE A 511 -19.94 -8.80 -17.95
C PHE A 511 -19.64 -7.61 -18.84
N THR A 512 -18.42 -7.08 -18.81
CA THR A 512 -18.07 -5.87 -19.55
C THR A 512 -16.61 -5.81 -19.95
N VAL A 513 -16.35 -5.05 -21.03
CA VAL A 513 -15.01 -4.63 -21.46
C VAL A 513 -15.01 -3.12 -21.56
N ASP A 514 -14.14 -2.43 -20.82
CA ASP A 514 -13.89 -0.96 -20.86
C ASP A 514 -15.07 0.01 -20.65
N ILE A 515 -16.33 -0.41 -20.84
CA ILE A 515 -17.50 0.49 -20.79
C ILE A 515 -17.70 1.10 -19.41
N PHE A 516 -17.40 0.34 -18.36
CA PHE A 516 -17.53 0.76 -16.97
C PHE A 516 -16.25 1.37 -16.41
N ASN A 517 -15.22 1.60 -17.21
CA ASN A 517 -14.05 2.35 -16.78
C ASN A 517 -14.43 3.81 -16.49
N GLU A 518 -15.44 4.36 -17.18
CA GLU A 518 -15.92 5.72 -17.02
C GLU A 518 -17.46 5.85 -17.05
N GLY A 519 -18.02 6.70 -16.21
CA GLY A 519 -19.34 7.31 -16.40
C GLY A 519 -20.60 6.51 -16.03
N ILE A 520 -20.51 5.26 -15.58
CA ILE A 520 -21.66 4.52 -14.99
C ILE A 520 -21.37 4.29 -13.51
N ASP A 521 -22.32 4.68 -12.67
CA ASP A 521 -22.26 4.57 -11.23
C ASP A 521 -23.28 3.54 -10.74
N ILE A 522 -22.80 2.46 -10.13
CA ILE A 522 -23.62 1.40 -9.56
C ILE A 522 -23.24 1.19 -8.10
N PRO A 523 -23.73 2.03 -7.17
CA PRO A 523 -23.34 1.98 -5.76
C PRO A 523 -23.69 0.65 -5.08
N SER A 524 -24.67 -0.07 -5.62
CA SER A 524 -25.14 -1.35 -5.07
C SER A 524 -24.24 -2.54 -5.36
N VAL A 525 -23.26 -2.42 -6.25
CA VAL A 525 -22.29 -3.50 -6.56
C VAL A 525 -21.60 -3.94 -5.28
N ASN A 526 -21.65 -5.26 -5.00
CA ASN A 526 -21.07 -5.89 -3.81
C ASN A 526 -20.05 -6.98 -4.12
N GLN A 527 -19.84 -7.33 -5.41
CA GLN A 527 -18.79 -8.22 -5.87
C GLN A 527 -18.21 -7.72 -7.20
N ILE A 528 -16.89 -7.71 -7.31
CA ILE A 528 -16.17 -7.44 -8.56
C ILE A 528 -15.29 -8.63 -8.89
N ILE A 529 -15.35 -9.09 -10.16
CA ILE A 529 -14.49 -10.14 -10.69
C ILE A 529 -13.64 -9.56 -11.81
N MET A 530 -12.32 -9.72 -11.69
CA MET A 530 -11.34 -9.28 -12.67
C MET A 530 -10.81 -10.49 -13.44
N LEU A 531 -11.05 -10.55 -14.76
CA LEU A 531 -10.61 -11.62 -15.67
C LEU A 531 -9.63 -11.10 -16.72
N ARG A 532 -9.02 -9.96 -16.47
CA ARG A 532 -8.12 -9.31 -17.41
C ARG A 532 -6.84 -8.83 -16.75
N PRO A 533 -5.69 -8.80 -17.46
CA PRO A 533 -4.47 -8.22 -16.93
C PRO A 533 -4.65 -6.74 -16.59
N THR A 534 -4.04 -6.31 -15.48
CA THR A 534 -3.97 -4.90 -15.11
C THR A 534 -3.00 -4.16 -16.05
N GLN A 535 -3.53 -3.29 -16.90
CA GLN A 535 -2.72 -2.49 -17.84
C GLN A 535 -2.21 -1.19 -17.24
N SER A 536 -2.87 -0.69 -16.18
CA SER A 536 -2.52 0.54 -15.50
C SER A 536 -3.09 0.53 -14.08
N ALA A 537 -2.29 0.95 -13.11
CA ALA A 537 -2.74 1.14 -11.73
C ALA A 537 -3.95 2.09 -11.63
N ILE A 538 -4.01 3.12 -12.50
CA ILE A 538 -5.12 4.08 -12.53
C ILE A 538 -6.42 3.40 -12.97
N ILE A 539 -6.38 2.62 -14.06
CA ILE A 539 -7.57 1.90 -14.56
C ILE A 539 -8.06 0.89 -13.53
N PHE A 540 -7.16 0.15 -12.90
CA PHE A 540 -7.49 -0.79 -11.83
C PHE A 540 -8.23 -0.09 -10.68
N VAL A 541 -7.68 1.03 -10.18
CA VAL A 541 -8.30 1.82 -9.11
C VAL A 541 -9.66 2.39 -9.54
N GLN A 542 -9.83 2.78 -10.81
CA GLN A 542 -11.12 3.24 -11.32
C GLN A 542 -12.18 2.13 -11.35
N GLN A 543 -11.80 0.93 -11.75
CA GLN A 543 -12.70 -0.25 -11.76
C GLN A 543 -13.10 -0.63 -10.34
N LEU A 544 -12.13 -0.71 -9.43
CA LEU A 544 -12.36 -0.96 -8.02
C LEU A 544 -13.29 0.09 -7.40
N GLY A 545 -13.06 1.37 -7.72
CA GLY A 545 -13.84 2.52 -7.25
C GLY A 545 -15.34 2.46 -7.59
N ARG A 546 -15.75 1.66 -8.57
CA ARG A 546 -17.18 1.48 -8.91
C ARG A 546 -17.96 0.80 -7.79
N GLY A 547 -17.34 -0.15 -7.11
CA GLY A 547 -17.95 -0.87 -6.00
C GLY A 547 -17.66 -0.27 -4.62
N LEU A 548 -16.83 0.77 -4.49
CA LEU A 548 -16.44 1.30 -3.18
C LEU A 548 -17.39 2.36 -2.62
N ARG A 549 -18.43 2.75 -3.33
CA ARG A 549 -19.40 3.74 -2.83
C ARG A 549 -20.23 3.21 -1.68
N LYS A 550 -20.42 4.06 -0.67
CA LYS A 550 -21.36 3.76 0.41
C LYS A 550 -22.78 3.72 -0.14
N ASN A 551 -23.48 2.62 0.11
CA ASN A 551 -24.90 2.45 -0.18
C ASN A 551 -25.55 1.86 1.07
N GLY A 552 -26.77 2.28 1.41
CA GLY A 552 -27.43 1.92 2.66
C GLY A 552 -27.44 0.41 2.89
N GLY A 553 -26.62 -0.06 3.83
CA GLY A 553 -26.51 -1.46 4.22
C GLY A 553 -25.25 -2.20 3.73
N LYS A 554 -24.57 -1.70 2.71
CA LYS A 554 -23.31 -2.33 2.25
C LYS A 554 -22.14 -1.99 3.17
N ARG A 555 -21.53 -3.01 3.78
CA ARG A 555 -20.41 -2.88 4.73
C ARG A 555 -19.05 -3.06 4.09
N TYR A 556 -18.95 -3.87 3.02
CA TYR A 556 -17.72 -4.12 2.28
C TYR A 556 -18.01 -4.57 0.84
N LEU A 557 -16.96 -4.58 0.02
CA LEU A 557 -16.94 -5.06 -1.36
C LEU A 557 -16.01 -6.27 -1.45
N GLU A 558 -16.47 -7.36 -2.06
CA GLU A 558 -15.60 -8.49 -2.43
C GLU A 558 -15.00 -8.24 -3.82
N VAL A 559 -13.68 -8.41 -3.94
CA VAL A 559 -12.94 -8.27 -5.20
C VAL A 559 -12.14 -9.54 -5.44
N ILE A 560 -12.47 -10.25 -6.51
CA ILE A 560 -11.82 -11.51 -6.90
C ILE A 560 -11.07 -11.26 -8.21
N ASP A 561 -9.74 -11.37 -8.17
CA ASP A 561 -8.88 -11.11 -9.32
C ASP A 561 -8.15 -12.39 -9.72
N PHE A 562 -8.42 -12.89 -10.94
CA PHE A 562 -7.81 -14.09 -11.48
C PHE A 562 -6.52 -13.73 -12.22
N ILE A 563 -5.38 -14.09 -11.63
CA ILE A 563 -4.05 -13.63 -12.05
C ILE A 563 -3.33 -14.75 -12.82
N GLY A 564 -3.17 -14.54 -14.12
CA GLY A 564 -2.38 -15.36 -15.01
C GLY A 564 -0.90 -14.98 -15.05
N ASN A 565 -0.17 -15.47 -16.06
CA ASN A 565 1.22 -15.10 -16.32
C ASN A 565 1.31 -13.79 -17.12
N TYR A 566 0.88 -12.69 -16.50
CA TYR A 566 0.87 -11.36 -17.13
C TYR A 566 2.17 -10.60 -16.84
N GLU A 567 2.71 -9.92 -17.86
CA GLU A 567 3.94 -9.12 -17.72
C GLU A 567 3.82 -8.00 -16.66
N ASN A 568 2.63 -7.45 -16.52
CA ASN A 568 2.36 -6.28 -15.69
C ASN A 568 1.80 -6.61 -14.28
N ASN A 569 1.91 -7.84 -13.80
CA ASN A 569 1.43 -8.22 -12.47
C ASN A 569 2.01 -7.35 -11.33
N TYR A 570 3.20 -6.78 -11.52
CA TYR A 570 3.83 -5.84 -10.58
C TYR A 570 3.01 -4.55 -10.35
N LEU A 571 2.07 -4.21 -11.24
CA LEU A 571 1.18 -3.04 -11.07
C LEU A 571 0.12 -3.24 -9.99
N LEU A 572 -0.25 -4.49 -9.69
CA LEU A 572 -1.26 -4.81 -8.69
C LEU A 572 -0.88 -4.31 -7.29
N PRO A 573 0.28 -4.70 -6.72
CA PRO A 573 0.70 -4.18 -5.42
C PRO A 573 0.91 -2.66 -5.45
N ILE A 574 1.42 -2.08 -6.53
CA ILE A 574 1.56 -0.62 -6.67
C ILE A 574 0.18 0.07 -6.55
N ALA A 575 -0.84 -0.46 -7.25
CA ALA A 575 -2.18 0.11 -7.24
C ALA A 575 -2.90 -0.06 -5.90
N LEU A 576 -2.82 -1.26 -5.29
CA LEU A 576 -3.51 -1.60 -4.05
C LEU A 576 -2.90 -0.89 -2.84
N PHE A 577 -1.59 -0.90 -2.72
CA PHE A 577 -0.90 -0.31 -1.56
C PHE A 577 -0.50 1.15 -1.77
N GLY A 578 -0.67 1.70 -2.98
CA GLY A 578 -0.33 3.08 -3.29
C GLY A 578 1.16 3.36 -3.24
N ASP A 579 2.02 2.40 -3.62
CA ASP A 579 3.46 2.61 -3.66
C ASP A 579 3.84 3.70 -4.67
N ARG A 580 4.56 4.71 -4.19
CA ARG A 580 5.03 5.85 -4.99
C ARG A 580 6.50 5.71 -5.39
N SER A 581 7.22 4.76 -4.80
CA SER A 581 8.65 4.60 -5.03
C SER A 581 8.96 3.91 -6.36
N TYR A 582 8.03 3.06 -6.84
CA TYR A 582 8.28 2.16 -7.98
C TYR A 582 9.59 1.37 -7.84
N SER A 583 10.05 1.19 -6.60
CA SER A 583 11.21 0.39 -6.26
C SER A 583 10.81 -1.07 -6.17
N LYS A 584 11.50 -1.94 -6.90
CA LYS A 584 11.29 -3.38 -6.84
C LYS A 584 11.29 -3.91 -5.39
N GLU A 585 12.20 -3.41 -4.58
CA GLU A 585 12.36 -3.81 -3.18
C GLU A 585 11.22 -3.32 -2.31
N LYS A 586 10.82 -2.04 -2.45
CA LYS A 586 9.69 -1.49 -1.67
C LYS A 586 8.40 -2.19 -2.03
N VAL A 587 8.15 -2.47 -3.32
CA VAL A 587 6.97 -3.21 -3.77
C VAL A 587 6.92 -4.61 -3.16
N ARG A 588 8.05 -5.36 -3.15
CA ARG A 588 8.12 -6.67 -2.49
C ARG A 588 7.84 -6.59 -1.01
N ARG A 589 8.47 -5.63 -0.31
CA ARG A 589 8.30 -5.39 1.12
C ARG A 589 6.87 -5.02 1.48
N THR A 590 6.21 -4.21 0.65
CA THR A 590 4.82 -3.81 0.84
C THR A 590 3.88 -5.00 0.66
N MET A 591 4.11 -5.86 -0.33
CA MET A 591 3.36 -7.11 -0.49
C MET A 591 3.46 -8.03 0.73
N HIS A 592 4.62 -8.07 1.37
CA HIS A 592 4.82 -8.89 2.55
C HIS A 592 4.13 -8.31 3.80
N ASN A 593 4.14 -6.98 3.94
CA ASN A 593 3.55 -6.28 5.08
C ASN A 593 2.01 -6.23 5.04
N ASN A 594 1.38 -6.38 3.87
CA ASN A 594 -0.07 -6.43 3.63
C ASN A 594 -0.92 -5.38 4.35
N TYR A 595 -0.32 -4.29 4.88
CA TYR A 595 -1.08 -3.24 5.55
C TYR A 595 -1.83 -2.38 4.54
N LEU A 596 -3.15 -2.34 4.67
CA LEU A 596 -4.01 -1.38 3.98
C LEU A 596 -4.69 -0.46 5.00
N PRO A 597 -4.90 0.82 4.65
CA PRO A 597 -5.67 1.73 5.47
C PRO A 597 -7.12 1.28 5.67
N GLY A 598 -7.73 1.68 6.79
CA GLY A 598 -9.13 1.36 7.11
C GLY A 598 -9.35 -0.13 7.34
N ALA A 599 -10.52 -0.63 6.98
CA ALA A 599 -10.94 -2.01 7.20
C ALA A 599 -10.74 -2.94 5.99
N SER A 600 -10.02 -2.49 4.96
CA SER A 600 -9.73 -3.29 3.77
C SER A 600 -8.66 -4.33 4.03
N THR A 601 -8.73 -5.45 3.27
CA THR A 601 -7.74 -6.54 3.30
C THR A 601 -7.30 -6.90 1.88
N VAL A 602 -6.07 -7.39 1.74
CA VAL A 602 -5.52 -7.94 0.49
C VAL A 602 -4.91 -9.30 0.77
N TYR A 603 -5.26 -10.25 -0.06
CA TYR A 603 -4.66 -11.58 -0.07
C TYR A 603 -4.20 -11.93 -1.48
N PHE A 604 -3.07 -12.58 -1.58
CA PHE A 604 -2.58 -13.24 -2.79
C PHE A 604 -2.27 -14.69 -2.45
N ASP A 605 -2.75 -15.65 -3.24
CA ASP A 605 -2.30 -17.01 -3.09
C ASP A 605 -0.78 -17.14 -3.40
N ASP A 606 -0.15 -18.21 -2.97
CA ASP A 606 1.31 -18.33 -3.07
C ASP A 606 1.79 -18.37 -4.52
N VAL A 607 1.03 -19.00 -5.43
CA VAL A 607 1.33 -19.03 -6.87
C VAL A 607 1.25 -17.61 -7.46
N VAL A 608 0.25 -16.83 -7.05
CA VAL A 608 0.14 -15.42 -7.47
C VAL A 608 1.29 -14.59 -6.92
N LYS A 609 1.69 -14.77 -5.67
CA LYS A 609 2.87 -14.08 -5.11
C LYS A 609 4.12 -14.34 -5.93
N GLU A 610 4.37 -15.61 -6.28
CA GLU A 610 5.49 -15.97 -7.16
C GLU A 610 5.40 -15.27 -8.52
N ARG A 611 4.23 -15.32 -9.19
CA ARG A 611 4.01 -14.61 -10.47
C ARG A 611 4.24 -13.11 -10.38
N ILE A 612 3.82 -12.48 -9.28
CA ILE A 612 4.07 -11.05 -9.03
C ILE A 612 5.57 -10.82 -8.82
N TYR A 613 6.25 -11.67 -8.03
CA TYR A 613 7.71 -11.57 -7.84
C TYR A 613 8.47 -11.75 -9.14
N ASP A 614 8.09 -12.72 -9.98
CA ASP A 614 8.69 -12.91 -11.30
C ASP A 614 8.46 -11.70 -12.22
N SER A 615 7.25 -11.16 -12.21
CA SER A 615 6.94 -9.92 -12.92
C SER A 615 7.76 -8.73 -12.40
N ILE A 616 7.99 -8.62 -11.08
CA ILE A 616 8.89 -7.60 -10.50
C ILE A 616 10.34 -7.83 -10.93
N ASN A 617 10.80 -9.09 -11.00
CA ASN A 617 12.17 -9.45 -11.37
C ASN A 617 12.44 -9.17 -12.85
N SER A 618 11.58 -9.66 -13.74
CA SER A 618 11.66 -9.53 -15.18
C SER A 618 11.16 -8.18 -15.71
N GLY A 619 10.22 -7.56 -15.01
CA GLY A 619 9.55 -6.34 -15.43
C GLY A 619 10.49 -5.14 -15.52
N ARG A 620 10.35 -4.38 -16.59
CA ARG A 620 10.93 -3.04 -16.73
C ARG A 620 10.03 -2.06 -15.97
N ILE A 621 9.99 -2.14 -14.63
CA ILE A 621 9.24 -1.21 -13.77
C ILE A 621 9.60 0.27 -14.07
N SER A 622 10.71 0.48 -14.75
CA SER A 622 11.26 1.79 -15.11
C SER A 622 11.09 2.12 -16.60
N GLN A 623 9.87 2.12 -17.11
CA GLN A 623 9.68 2.58 -18.49
C GLN A 623 9.77 4.11 -18.57
N LEU A 624 10.61 4.63 -19.46
CA LEU A 624 10.81 6.07 -19.70
C LEU A 624 9.46 6.80 -19.95
N LYS A 625 8.52 6.12 -20.59
CA LYS A 625 7.17 6.65 -20.84
C LYS A 625 6.43 6.98 -19.53
N GLU A 626 6.49 6.13 -18.53
CA GLU A 626 5.83 6.36 -17.23
C GLU A 626 6.50 7.48 -16.44
N TYR A 627 7.84 7.55 -16.49
CA TYR A 627 8.58 8.64 -15.86
C TYR A 627 8.28 9.98 -16.49
N LYS A 628 8.20 10.00 -17.82
CA LYS A 628 7.82 11.19 -18.57
C LYS A 628 6.39 11.62 -18.24
N THR A 629 5.45 10.70 -18.16
CA THR A 629 4.05 10.99 -17.77
C THR A 629 3.99 11.61 -16.38
N SER A 630 4.71 11.03 -15.38
CA SER A 630 4.78 11.59 -14.04
C SER A 630 5.42 12.99 -14.00
N TYR A 631 6.49 13.18 -14.76
CA TYR A 631 7.13 14.49 -14.91
C TYR A 631 6.18 15.54 -15.48
N GLU A 632 5.51 15.21 -16.59
CA GLU A 632 4.54 16.09 -17.25
C GLU A 632 3.36 16.41 -16.32
N LEU A 633 2.87 15.45 -15.56
CA LEU A 633 1.80 15.66 -14.58
C LEU A 633 2.18 16.73 -13.54
N VAL A 634 3.36 16.64 -12.93
CA VAL A 634 3.79 17.65 -11.94
C VAL A 634 4.05 18.99 -12.61
N LYS A 635 4.65 18.99 -13.80
CA LYS A 635 4.85 20.19 -14.63
C LYS A 635 3.53 20.88 -14.95
N TYR A 636 2.48 20.12 -15.28
CA TYR A 636 1.13 20.66 -15.50
C TYR A 636 0.51 21.16 -14.20
N LYS A 637 0.69 20.48 -13.07
CA LYS A 637 0.15 20.92 -11.77
C LYS A 637 0.68 22.29 -11.34
N ILE A 638 1.94 22.61 -11.64
CA ILE A 638 2.60 23.85 -11.18
C ILE A 638 2.80 24.91 -12.26
N GLY A 639 2.57 24.56 -13.55
CA GLY A 639 2.71 25.47 -14.68
C GLY A 639 4.13 25.93 -15.00
N LYS A 640 5.15 25.25 -14.45
CA LYS A 640 6.59 25.54 -14.67
C LYS A 640 7.38 24.24 -14.63
N THR A 641 8.67 24.31 -14.98
CA THR A 641 9.59 23.18 -14.81
C THR A 641 9.66 22.78 -13.33
N PRO A 642 9.31 21.55 -12.95
CA PRO A 642 9.34 21.11 -11.58
C PRO A 642 10.78 20.89 -11.08
N LEU A 643 10.95 20.98 -9.78
CA LEU A 643 12.12 20.56 -9.03
C LEU A 643 11.82 19.27 -8.26
N MET A 644 12.83 18.58 -7.70
CA MET A 644 12.63 17.33 -6.96
C MET A 644 11.65 17.52 -5.78
N MET A 645 11.74 18.65 -5.08
CA MET A 645 10.83 18.95 -3.96
C MET A 645 9.38 19.21 -4.41
N ASP A 646 9.14 19.59 -5.64
CA ASP A 646 7.76 19.68 -6.18
C ASP A 646 7.13 18.29 -6.34
N PHE A 647 7.92 17.28 -6.70
CA PHE A 647 7.45 15.88 -6.74
C PHE A 647 7.14 15.33 -5.36
N VAL A 648 7.90 15.71 -4.34
CA VAL A 648 7.61 15.34 -2.95
C VAL A 648 6.23 15.84 -2.53
N LYS A 649 5.87 17.05 -2.93
CA LYS A 649 4.61 17.70 -2.55
C LYS A 649 3.42 17.27 -3.41
N LEU A 650 3.60 17.17 -4.71
CA LEU A 650 2.52 17.10 -5.70
C LEU A 650 2.60 15.89 -6.64
N GLY A 651 3.70 15.17 -6.63
CA GLY A 651 3.93 14.03 -7.52
C GLY A 651 3.29 12.73 -7.03
N ASP A 652 3.19 11.78 -7.93
CA ASP A 652 2.77 10.40 -7.71
C ASP A 652 3.94 9.43 -7.48
N LYS A 653 5.17 9.88 -7.79
CA LYS A 653 6.41 9.09 -7.69
C LYS A 653 7.48 9.80 -6.86
N ASP A 654 8.32 8.99 -6.22
CA ASP A 654 9.55 9.46 -5.56
C ASP A 654 10.54 9.97 -6.64
N PRO A 655 10.99 11.25 -6.61
CA PRO A 655 11.85 11.78 -7.65
C PRO A 655 13.25 11.12 -7.74
N TYR A 656 13.64 10.28 -6.78
CA TYR A 656 14.90 9.53 -6.86
C TYR A 656 14.94 8.55 -8.04
N ILE A 657 13.78 8.10 -8.54
CA ILE A 657 13.70 7.27 -9.75
C ILE A 657 14.34 7.94 -10.96
N PHE A 658 14.24 9.27 -11.06
CA PHE A 658 14.85 10.05 -12.14
C PHE A 658 16.38 10.05 -12.02
N VAL A 659 16.90 10.10 -10.78
CA VAL A 659 18.33 10.00 -10.48
C VAL A 659 18.84 8.60 -10.84
N LEU A 660 18.11 7.55 -10.48
CA LEU A 660 18.47 6.17 -10.84
C LEU A 660 18.47 5.95 -12.35
N LYS A 661 17.61 6.64 -13.10
CA LYS A 661 17.51 6.52 -14.56
C LYS A 661 18.68 7.18 -15.28
N ASP A 662 18.95 8.45 -14.99
CA ASP A 662 19.87 9.28 -15.79
C ASP A 662 21.06 9.84 -14.97
N GLY A 663 21.22 9.43 -13.71
CA GLY A 663 22.32 9.80 -12.82
C GLY A 663 22.11 11.12 -12.09
N SER A 664 21.21 11.99 -12.55
CA SER A 664 20.71 13.15 -11.80
C SER A 664 19.33 13.55 -12.33
N TYR A 665 18.57 14.27 -11.51
CA TYR A 665 17.30 14.85 -11.93
C TYR A 665 17.48 15.83 -13.11
N PHE A 666 18.56 16.61 -13.11
CA PHE A 666 18.88 17.52 -14.21
C PHE A 666 19.04 16.77 -15.55
N HIS A 667 19.80 15.68 -15.59
CA HIS A 667 19.97 14.89 -16.81
C HIS A 667 18.67 14.27 -17.30
N PHE A 668 17.83 13.77 -16.39
CA PHE A 668 16.50 13.27 -16.73
C PHE A 668 15.64 14.38 -17.35
N LYS A 669 15.60 15.55 -16.73
CA LYS A 669 14.87 16.72 -17.23
C LYS A 669 15.36 17.12 -18.64
N GLN A 670 16.67 17.14 -18.87
CA GLN A 670 17.24 17.41 -20.21
C GLN A 670 16.82 16.35 -21.23
N HIS A 671 16.78 15.09 -20.83
CA HIS A 671 16.33 13.99 -21.70
C HIS A 671 14.86 14.14 -22.12
N VAL A 672 13.99 14.62 -21.22
CA VAL A 672 12.55 14.78 -21.46
C VAL A 672 12.25 16.09 -22.21
N ASP A 673 12.71 17.24 -21.72
CA ASP A 673 12.36 18.56 -22.22
C ASP A 673 13.25 19.02 -23.39
N ARG A 674 14.45 18.43 -23.56
CA ARG A 674 15.45 18.82 -24.58
C ARG A 674 15.72 20.34 -24.59
N GLY A 675 15.63 20.97 -23.41
CA GLY A 675 15.81 22.40 -23.23
C GLY A 675 17.29 22.82 -23.36
N LYS A 676 17.52 24.10 -23.61
CA LYS A 676 18.89 24.66 -23.50
C LYS A 676 19.28 24.76 -22.03
N THR A 677 20.53 24.50 -21.72
CA THR A 677 21.13 24.65 -20.38
C THR A 677 22.28 25.65 -20.41
N THR A 678 22.50 26.28 -19.26
CA THR A 678 23.65 27.13 -19.01
C THR A 678 24.78 26.37 -18.32
N LEU A 679 24.58 25.10 -17.97
CA LEU A 679 25.57 24.28 -17.30
C LEU A 679 26.69 23.83 -18.25
N ASN A 680 27.91 23.78 -17.74
CA ASN A 680 29.06 23.17 -18.40
C ASN A 680 29.24 21.71 -17.93
N ASP A 681 30.10 20.95 -18.63
CA ASP A 681 30.38 19.55 -18.37
C ASP A 681 30.82 19.27 -16.91
N LEU A 682 31.61 20.13 -16.29
CA LEU A 682 32.02 20.01 -14.91
C LEU A 682 30.81 20.13 -13.96
N GLN A 683 29.95 21.12 -14.16
CA GLN A 683 28.75 21.34 -13.34
C GLN A 683 27.76 20.14 -13.47
N GLU A 684 27.62 19.59 -14.67
CA GLU A 684 26.80 18.39 -14.88
C GLU A 684 27.35 17.17 -14.12
N ARG A 685 28.67 16.94 -14.15
CA ARG A 685 29.31 15.85 -13.39
C ARG A 685 29.16 16.03 -11.89
N LEU A 686 29.28 17.24 -11.38
CA LEU A 686 29.09 17.56 -9.97
C LEU A 686 27.63 17.33 -9.55
N LEU A 687 26.64 17.73 -10.36
CA LEU A 687 25.23 17.40 -10.08
C LEU A 687 25.00 15.88 -10.05
N LYS A 688 25.67 15.13 -10.93
CA LYS A 688 25.60 13.68 -10.90
C LYS A 688 26.15 13.12 -9.59
N PHE A 689 27.31 13.61 -9.13
CA PHE A 689 27.92 13.26 -7.85
C PHE A 689 26.96 13.55 -6.68
N ILE A 690 26.51 14.81 -6.59
CA ILE A 690 25.60 15.24 -5.51
C ILE A 690 24.32 14.38 -5.51
N SER A 691 23.73 14.12 -6.66
CA SER A 691 22.48 13.37 -6.77
C SER A 691 22.64 11.90 -6.41
N THR A 692 23.68 11.22 -6.93
CA THR A 692 23.85 9.76 -6.77
C THR A 692 24.48 9.38 -5.44
N GLU A 693 25.48 10.11 -5.00
CA GLU A 693 26.28 9.73 -3.84
C GLU A 693 25.81 10.43 -2.55
N ILE A 694 25.42 11.69 -2.61
CA ILE A 694 25.08 12.47 -1.42
C ILE A 694 23.57 12.45 -1.16
N CYS A 695 22.75 12.75 -2.19
CA CYS A 695 21.31 12.89 -2.03
C CYS A 695 20.54 11.55 -2.10
N ASN A 696 21.23 10.40 -2.04
CA ASN A 696 20.61 9.10 -1.85
C ASN A 696 19.91 8.97 -0.46
N GLY A 697 20.19 9.91 0.45
CA GLY A 697 19.56 10.03 1.75
C GLY A 697 20.02 9.00 2.79
N LYS A 698 21.14 8.29 2.54
CA LYS A 698 21.65 7.24 3.45
C LYS A 698 22.59 7.78 4.54
N ARG A 699 23.10 9.01 4.40
CA ARG A 699 23.94 9.70 5.39
C ARG A 699 23.65 11.19 5.39
N LEU A 700 23.46 11.79 6.56
CA LEU A 700 23.02 13.18 6.69
C LEU A 700 24.19 14.16 6.79
N GLU A 701 25.34 13.73 7.30
CA GLU A 701 26.49 14.57 7.57
C GLU A 701 26.97 15.33 6.33
N GLU A 702 27.12 14.68 5.17
CA GLU A 702 27.50 15.34 3.93
C GLU A 702 26.51 16.40 3.48
N ILE A 703 25.20 16.08 3.60
CA ILE A 703 24.12 16.99 3.22
C ILE A 703 24.12 18.23 4.13
N PHE A 704 24.25 18.01 5.43
CA PHE A 704 24.24 19.09 6.42
C PHE A 704 25.45 20.00 6.29
N ILE A 705 26.67 19.44 6.13
CA ILE A 705 27.90 20.18 5.88
C ILE A 705 27.73 21.10 4.66
N LEU A 706 27.27 20.56 3.53
CA LEU A 706 27.09 21.38 2.32
C LEU A 706 26.04 22.47 2.52
N LYS A 707 24.93 22.18 3.20
CA LYS A 707 23.89 23.20 3.47
C LYS A 707 24.40 24.34 4.32
N VAL A 708 25.16 24.04 5.38
CA VAL A 708 25.76 25.07 6.24
C VAL A 708 26.78 25.91 5.46
N LEU A 709 27.65 25.25 4.65
CA LEU A 709 28.67 25.94 3.86
C LEU A 709 28.09 26.79 2.71
N LEU A 710 26.92 26.44 2.18
CA LEU A 710 26.22 27.28 1.19
C LEU A 710 25.59 28.53 1.77
N GLU A 711 25.44 28.61 3.11
CA GLU A 711 24.95 29.77 3.83
C GLU A 711 26.08 30.64 4.44
N LYS A 712 27.17 30.01 4.90
CA LYS A 712 28.21 30.70 5.73
C LYS A 712 29.60 30.70 5.13
N ASP A 713 29.89 30.00 4.03
CA ASP A 713 31.18 29.75 3.36
C ASP A 713 32.24 29.03 4.23
N LEU A 714 32.16 29.08 5.57
CA LEU A 714 33.05 28.46 6.53
C LEU A 714 32.27 28.06 7.81
N CYS A 715 32.56 26.89 8.37
CA CYS A 715 32.04 26.45 9.66
C CYS A 715 33.05 25.56 10.40
N LYS A 716 32.89 25.43 11.73
CA LYS A 716 33.71 24.51 12.54
C LYS A 716 33.12 23.14 12.65
N VAL A 717 33.97 22.11 12.84
CA VAL A 717 33.54 20.74 13.10
C VAL A 717 32.56 20.64 14.27
N GLU A 718 32.81 21.37 15.36
CA GLU A 718 31.92 21.39 16.53
C GLU A 718 30.53 21.99 16.23
N GLU A 719 30.45 23.03 15.38
CA GLU A 719 29.19 23.63 14.94
C GLU A 719 28.37 22.64 14.16
N VAL A 720 29.01 21.83 13.30
CA VAL A 720 28.33 20.79 12.52
C VAL A 720 27.80 19.69 13.45
N ILE A 721 28.59 19.22 14.40
CA ILE A 721 28.18 18.21 15.39
C ILE A 721 27.00 18.72 16.22
N ALA A 722 27.10 19.94 16.76
CA ALA A 722 26.03 20.55 17.54
C ALA A 722 24.75 20.70 16.71
N GLY A 723 24.86 21.22 15.47
CA GLY A 723 23.72 21.41 14.59
C GLY A 723 23.02 20.12 14.19
N LEU A 724 23.75 19.04 13.94
CA LEU A 724 23.19 17.71 13.67
C LEU A 724 22.46 17.15 14.88
N ASN A 725 23.03 17.29 16.06
CA ASN A 725 22.41 16.85 17.30
C ASN A 725 21.15 17.66 17.63
N ASP A 726 21.23 18.99 17.60
CA ASP A 726 20.13 19.87 17.99
C ASP A 726 18.94 19.79 17.02
N LYS A 727 19.23 19.81 15.70
CA LYS A 727 18.17 19.85 14.68
C LYS A 727 17.56 18.47 14.39
N TYR A 728 18.39 17.43 14.39
CA TYR A 728 17.97 16.09 13.96
C TYR A 728 18.07 15.05 15.07
N ASN A 729 18.59 15.42 16.27
CA ASN A 729 18.89 14.48 17.36
C ASN A 729 19.75 13.30 16.88
N LEU A 730 20.68 13.58 15.96
CA LEU A 730 21.60 12.61 15.41
C LEU A 730 22.90 12.66 16.18
N ALA A 731 23.17 11.63 17.00
CA ALA A 731 24.44 11.48 17.67
C ALA A 731 25.55 11.22 16.64
N THR A 732 26.40 12.21 16.41
CA THR A 732 27.57 12.12 15.53
C THR A 732 28.85 12.51 16.28
N ASN A 733 30.01 12.18 15.71
CA ASN A 733 31.30 12.45 16.29
C ASN A 733 32.30 12.99 15.23
N ILE A 734 33.49 13.38 15.69
CA ILE A 734 34.54 13.94 14.83
C ILE A 734 34.93 12.98 13.69
N GLU A 735 34.98 11.68 13.94
CA GLU A 735 35.35 10.69 12.92
C GLU A 735 34.28 10.60 11.82
N ASN A 736 32.98 10.71 12.18
CA ASN A 736 31.90 10.77 11.20
C ASN A 736 31.99 12.02 10.31
N ILE A 737 32.35 13.18 10.89
CA ILE A 737 32.53 14.42 10.14
C ILE A 737 33.74 14.32 9.22
N LYS A 738 34.87 13.79 9.71
CA LYS A 738 36.04 13.54 8.86
C LYS A 738 35.75 12.58 7.72
N GLY A 739 35.00 11.49 7.99
CA GLY A 739 34.55 10.55 6.98
C GLY A 739 33.66 11.21 5.93
N ALA A 740 32.71 12.08 6.33
CA ALA A 740 31.89 12.87 5.41
C ALA A 740 32.71 13.82 4.55
N ILE A 741 33.68 14.52 5.14
CA ILE A 741 34.58 15.42 4.38
C ILE A 741 35.47 14.64 3.42
N ASN A 742 35.94 13.44 3.80
CA ASN A 742 36.68 12.55 2.91
C ASN A 742 35.88 12.21 1.64
N VAL A 743 34.57 12.03 1.78
CA VAL A 743 33.65 11.83 0.63
C VAL A 743 33.49 13.12 -0.17
N LEU A 744 33.21 14.24 0.49
CA LEU A 744 33.04 15.56 -0.15
C LEU A 744 34.32 16.05 -0.82
N GLY A 745 35.49 15.69 -0.27
CA GLY A 745 36.80 15.94 -0.81
C GLY A 745 37.24 15.02 -1.93
N MET A 746 36.38 14.10 -2.39
CA MET A 746 36.66 13.08 -3.43
C MET A 746 37.71 12.02 -3.07
N GLN A 747 38.31 12.05 -1.89
CA GLN A 747 39.45 11.16 -1.50
C GLN A 747 38.96 9.74 -1.20
N PHE A 748 37.69 9.57 -0.88
CA PHE A 748 37.08 8.25 -0.65
C PHE A 748 37.04 7.44 -1.95
N PHE A 749 36.80 8.06 -3.09
CA PHE A 749 36.53 7.38 -4.35
C PHE A 749 37.83 6.87 -5.02
N LYS A 750 37.66 5.84 -5.85
CA LYS A 750 38.72 5.42 -6.78
C LYS A 750 38.93 6.47 -7.85
N ASP A 751 40.13 6.57 -8.40
CA ASP A 751 40.52 7.58 -9.42
C ASP A 751 39.53 7.61 -10.62
N ALA A 752 39.03 6.47 -11.05
CA ALA A 752 38.07 6.40 -12.15
C ALA A 752 36.73 7.02 -11.80
N ASP A 753 36.21 6.77 -10.59
CA ASP A 753 34.96 7.33 -10.12
C ASP A 753 35.09 8.81 -9.78
N ALA A 754 36.21 9.23 -9.17
CA ALA A 754 36.49 10.64 -8.92
C ALA A 754 36.54 11.45 -10.24
N LYS A 755 37.20 10.92 -11.28
CA LYS A 755 37.22 11.53 -12.62
C LYS A 755 35.82 11.62 -13.25
N LYS A 756 34.98 10.59 -13.08
CA LYS A 756 33.59 10.58 -13.54
C LYS A 756 32.75 11.72 -12.93
N TYR A 757 33.08 12.12 -11.71
CA TYR A 757 32.39 13.16 -10.95
C TYR A 757 33.06 14.54 -11.04
N GLY A 758 34.07 14.71 -11.85
CA GLY A 758 34.77 15.98 -12.05
C GLY A 758 36.07 16.14 -11.24
N ASN A 759 36.33 15.26 -10.27
CA ASN A 759 37.56 15.19 -9.46
C ASN A 759 37.95 16.50 -8.75
N ILE A 760 36.96 17.28 -8.31
CA ILE A 760 37.18 18.47 -7.49
C ILE A 760 36.50 18.33 -6.12
N PRO A 761 37.13 18.81 -5.05
CA PRO A 761 36.52 18.78 -3.74
C PRO A 761 35.35 19.76 -3.62
N LEU A 762 34.20 19.31 -3.05
CA LEU A 762 33.09 20.19 -2.70
C LEU A 762 33.39 20.89 -1.37
N ALA A 763 33.93 20.15 -0.40
CA ALA A 763 34.31 20.67 0.91
C ALA A 763 35.67 20.11 1.33
N LEU A 764 36.42 20.90 2.10
CA LEU A 764 37.75 20.60 2.62
C LEU A 764 37.80 20.93 4.11
N LEU A 765 38.69 20.22 4.83
CA LEU A 765 38.97 20.42 6.24
C LEU A 765 40.42 20.94 6.40
N ASP A 766 40.62 22.04 7.14
CA ASP A 766 41.91 22.52 7.58
C ASP A 766 41.88 22.77 9.10
N GLY A 767 42.57 21.91 9.87
CA GLY A 767 42.44 21.89 11.31
C GLY A 767 41.03 21.54 11.75
N GLU A 768 40.29 22.50 12.32
CA GLU A 768 38.89 22.39 12.72
C GLU A 768 37.92 23.10 11.78
N ASP A 769 38.43 23.82 10.81
CA ASP A 769 37.65 24.65 9.90
C ASP A 769 37.27 23.88 8.63
N ILE A 770 35.98 23.89 8.30
CA ILE A 770 35.43 23.26 7.08
C ILE A 770 35.03 24.40 6.13
N TYR A 771 35.45 24.30 4.87
CA TYR A 771 35.20 25.32 3.85
C TYR A 771 34.94 24.69 2.46
N LEU A 772 34.27 25.44 1.59
CA LEU A 772 33.98 25.01 0.22
C LEU A 772 35.25 24.98 -0.65
N GLY A 773 35.34 23.99 -1.52
CA GLY A 773 36.39 23.93 -2.54
C GLY A 773 36.32 25.12 -3.52
N LYS A 774 37.46 25.75 -3.85
CA LYS A 774 37.50 26.95 -4.70
C LYS A 774 36.84 26.78 -6.07
N GLU A 775 37.04 25.65 -6.71
CA GLU A 775 36.45 25.36 -8.02
C GLU A 775 34.94 25.12 -7.90
N PHE A 776 34.46 24.53 -6.79
CA PHE A 776 33.04 24.34 -6.52
C PHE A 776 32.35 25.69 -6.27
N VAL A 777 32.98 26.61 -5.52
CA VAL A 777 32.51 28.01 -5.35
C VAL A 777 32.37 28.71 -6.70
N ALA A 778 33.36 28.56 -7.60
CA ALA A 778 33.28 29.11 -8.96
C ALA A 778 32.08 28.53 -9.75
N CYS A 779 31.80 27.22 -9.61
CA CYS A 779 30.61 26.61 -10.23
C CYS A 779 29.31 27.15 -9.66
N LEU A 780 29.20 27.44 -8.36
CA LEU A 780 28.05 28.02 -7.70
C LEU A 780 27.70 29.45 -8.17
N GLY A 781 28.59 30.12 -8.87
CA GLY A 781 28.32 31.38 -9.56
C GLY A 781 27.27 31.27 -10.66
N ASN A 782 27.01 30.04 -11.19
CA ASN A 782 25.91 29.79 -12.12
C ASN A 782 24.60 29.57 -11.31
N ALA A 783 23.61 30.46 -11.51
CA ALA A 783 22.34 30.44 -10.76
C ALA A 783 21.54 29.15 -11.02
N GLU A 784 21.55 28.61 -12.25
CA GLU A 784 20.88 27.34 -12.61
C GLU A 784 21.52 26.17 -11.84
N PHE A 785 22.86 26.11 -11.82
CA PHE A 785 23.57 25.08 -11.07
C PHE A 785 23.27 25.15 -9.57
N LYS A 786 23.38 26.36 -8.97
CA LYS A 786 23.08 26.57 -7.53
C LYS A 786 21.65 26.16 -7.18
N MET A 787 20.70 26.43 -8.06
CA MET A 787 19.30 26.02 -7.87
C MET A 787 19.16 24.48 -7.78
N TYR A 788 19.75 23.74 -8.72
CA TYR A 788 19.69 22.27 -8.70
C TYR A 788 20.47 21.66 -7.53
N VAL A 789 21.59 22.25 -7.12
CA VAL A 789 22.32 21.82 -5.92
C VAL A 789 21.44 21.93 -4.67
N ASN A 790 20.83 23.11 -4.47
CA ASN A 790 19.96 23.35 -3.32
C ASN A 790 18.73 22.43 -3.29
N ASP A 791 18.12 22.20 -4.45
CA ASP A 791 16.98 21.30 -4.58
C ASP A 791 17.37 19.85 -4.26
N ALA A 792 18.50 19.37 -4.81
CA ALA A 792 19.02 18.04 -4.55
C ALA A 792 19.34 17.84 -3.05
N LEU A 793 20.01 18.80 -2.40
CA LEU A 793 20.31 18.73 -0.97
C LEU A 793 19.04 18.75 -0.11
N SER A 794 18.05 19.57 -0.47
CA SER A 794 16.75 19.60 0.22
C SER A 794 15.99 18.30 0.09
N TYR A 795 16.04 17.68 -1.09
CA TYR A 795 15.45 16.36 -1.31
C TYR A 795 16.21 15.26 -0.54
N GLY A 796 17.54 15.28 -0.53
CA GLY A 796 18.36 14.33 0.23
C GLY A 796 18.07 14.39 1.74
N GLU A 797 17.93 15.61 2.30
CA GLU A 797 17.49 15.82 3.69
C GLU A 797 16.09 15.23 3.94
N TYR A 798 15.13 15.56 3.07
CA TYR A 798 13.77 14.99 3.15
C TYR A 798 13.80 13.47 3.12
N ARG A 799 14.56 12.88 2.21
CA ARG A 799 14.67 11.42 2.05
C ARG A 799 15.27 10.77 3.30
N PHE A 800 16.33 11.34 3.86
CA PHE A 800 16.87 10.88 5.13
C PHE A 800 15.82 10.92 6.24
N MET A 801 15.14 12.06 6.44
CA MET A 801 14.14 12.24 7.49
C MET A 801 12.90 11.34 7.31
N SER A 802 12.50 11.05 6.08
CA SER A 802 11.35 10.20 5.80
C SER A 802 11.65 8.70 5.88
N THR A 803 12.90 8.30 5.58
CA THR A 803 13.30 6.90 5.53
C THR A 803 13.94 6.44 6.82
N TYR A 804 14.77 7.28 7.46
CA TYR A 804 15.53 6.95 8.65
C TYR A 804 14.89 7.55 9.89
N ASP A 805 14.06 6.77 10.59
CA ASP A 805 13.58 7.12 11.93
C ASP A 805 14.69 6.91 12.98
N LYS A 806 14.69 7.70 14.06
CA LYS A 806 15.72 7.72 15.13
C LYS A 806 15.81 6.43 15.92
N LYS A 807 14.82 5.56 15.83
CA LYS A 807 14.81 4.27 16.54
C LYS A 807 15.57 3.21 15.75
N LYS A 808 16.43 2.44 16.44
CA LYS A 808 17.18 1.30 15.91
C LYS A 808 18.27 1.69 14.88
N PHE A 809 19.08 2.70 15.22
CA PHE A 809 20.21 3.17 14.43
C PHE A 809 21.53 2.64 15.03
N PHE A 810 22.26 1.79 14.30
CA PHE A 810 23.51 1.17 14.73
C PHE A 810 24.66 1.59 13.82
N HIS A 811 25.74 2.16 14.38
CA HIS A 811 26.90 2.57 13.61
C HIS A 811 26.58 3.42 12.35
N GLY A 812 25.56 4.27 12.42
CA GLY A 812 25.09 5.05 11.28
C GLY A 812 24.16 4.28 10.31
N LEU A 813 23.78 3.05 10.64
CA LEU A 813 22.96 2.16 9.80
C LEU A 813 21.59 1.91 10.48
N LYS A 814 20.51 2.04 9.75
CA LYS A 814 19.15 1.73 10.22
C LYS A 814 18.80 0.28 9.93
N LEU A 815 18.27 -0.41 10.96
CA LEU A 815 17.80 -1.79 10.81
C LEU A 815 16.75 -1.92 9.69
N TYR A 816 16.91 -2.97 8.90
CA TYR A 816 16.01 -3.39 7.83
C TYR A 816 15.91 -2.43 6.63
N GLU A 817 16.80 -1.44 6.55
CA GLU A 817 16.96 -0.62 5.34
C GLU A 817 18.06 -1.19 4.42
N ASN A 818 17.97 -0.82 3.14
CA ASN A 818 18.84 -1.37 2.11
C ASN A 818 20.09 -0.52 1.89
N TYR A 819 21.22 -1.19 1.83
CA TYR A 819 22.53 -0.58 1.61
C TYR A 819 23.34 -1.36 0.57
N SER A 820 23.96 -0.64 -0.35
CA SER A 820 25.03 -1.21 -1.18
C SER A 820 26.32 -1.42 -0.34
N ARG A 821 27.20 -2.31 -0.78
CA ARG A 821 28.50 -2.49 -0.14
C ARG A 821 29.27 -1.16 -0.03
N LYS A 822 29.15 -0.29 -1.04
CA LYS A 822 29.78 1.04 -1.06
C LYS A 822 29.19 1.98 0.00
N ASP A 823 27.86 1.99 0.17
CA ASP A 823 27.22 2.78 1.22
C ASP A 823 27.70 2.35 2.59
N VAL A 824 27.82 1.04 2.84
CA VAL A 824 28.26 0.50 4.12
C VAL A 824 29.67 0.94 4.46
N VAL A 825 30.65 0.73 3.56
CA VAL A 825 32.04 1.13 3.84
C VAL A 825 32.19 2.65 3.98
N ARG A 826 31.34 3.45 3.28
CA ARG A 826 31.27 4.91 3.42
C ARG A 826 30.76 5.31 4.80
N ILE A 827 29.66 4.74 5.23
CA ILE A 827 29.02 5.03 6.54
C ILE A 827 29.92 4.59 7.69
N LEU A 828 30.65 3.48 7.53
CA LEU A 828 31.64 2.99 8.51
C LEU A 828 32.96 3.78 8.47
N ASN A 829 33.05 4.88 7.76
CA ASN A 829 34.21 5.79 7.65
C ASN A 829 35.49 5.09 7.14
N TRP A 830 35.38 4.10 6.23
CA TRP A 830 36.56 3.54 5.61
C TRP A 830 37.27 4.61 4.77
N ALA A 831 38.59 4.64 4.81
CA ALA A 831 39.35 5.71 4.16
C ALA A 831 39.16 5.75 2.64
N LYS A 832 38.90 4.60 1.99
CA LYS A 832 38.65 4.48 0.56
C LYS A 832 37.54 3.50 0.23
N ASP A 833 36.94 3.65 -0.95
CA ASP A 833 35.98 2.69 -1.50
C ASP A 833 36.68 1.37 -1.86
N GLU A 834 36.63 0.45 -0.93
CA GLU A 834 37.09 -0.94 -1.10
C GLU A 834 35.95 -1.93 -1.28
N SER A 835 34.73 -1.44 -1.53
CA SER A 835 33.52 -2.27 -1.64
C SER A 835 33.65 -3.44 -2.62
N SER A 836 34.37 -3.23 -3.72
CA SER A 836 34.66 -4.30 -4.71
C SER A 836 35.55 -5.45 -4.20
N THR A 837 36.21 -5.28 -3.05
CA THR A 837 37.06 -6.31 -2.45
C THR A 837 36.35 -7.05 -1.30
N VAL A 838 35.11 -6.64 -0.96
CA VAL A 838 34.29 -7.31 0.04
C VAL A 838 33.49 -8.44 -0.62
N TYR A 839 34.18 -9.59 -0.80
CA TYR A 839 33.57 -10.82 -1.31
C TYR A 839 32.91 -11.59 -0.16
N GLY A 840 31.63 -11.31 0.09
CA GLY A 840 30.90 -11.86 1.24
C GLY A 840 31.21 -11.10 2.53
N TYR A 841 32.43 -10.98 2.97
CA TYR A 841 32.82 -10.28 4.20
C TYR A 841 34.26 -9.76 4.15
N ARG A 842 34.58 -8.79 5.00
CA ARG A 842 35.95 -8.31 5.20
C ARG A 842 36.13 -7.66 6.56
N VAL A 843 37.17 -8.04 7.29
CA VAL A 843 37.56 -7.40 8.55
C VAL A 843 38.50 -6.24 8.27
N LYS A 844 38.11 -5.01 8.63
CA LYS A 844 38.94 -3.81 8.50
C LYS A 844 38.46 -2.70 9.46
N TYR A 845 39.38 -1.94 9.99
CA TYR A 845 39.10 -0.82 10.92
C TYR A 845 38.19 -1.24 12.09
N ASN A 846 38.44 -2.38 12.69
CA ASN A 846 37.63 -3.01 13.74
C ASN A 846 36.16 -3.24 13.36
N THR A 847 35.85 -3.28 12.06
CA THR A 847 34.52 -3.62 11.54
C THR A 847 34.56 -4.81 10.62
N CYS A 848 33.51 -5.60 10.60
CA CYS A 848 33.32 -6.75 9.72
C CYS A 848 31.91 -6.73 9.11
N PRO A 849 31.67 -5.97 8.02
CA PRO A 849 30.41 -6.11 7.28
C PRO A 849 30.38 -7.44 6.53
N MET A 850 29.28 -8.19 6.70
CA MET A 850 29.02 -9.50 6.09
C MET A 850 27.81 -9.40 5.17
N PHE A 851 27.95 -9.80 3.92
CA PHE A 851 26.92 -9.72 2.89
C PHE A 851 26.52 -11.12 2.42
N VAL A 852 25.27 -11.51 2.65
CA VAL A 852 24.76 -12.85 2.42
C VAL A 852 23.59 -12.80 1.43
N THR A 853 23.61 -13.70 0.43
CA THR A 853 22.45 -14.00 -0.42
C THR A 853 21.79 -15.27 0.14
N TYR A 854 20.53 -15.15 0.62
CA TYR A 854 19.84 -16.18 1.38
C TYR A 854 19.45 -17.39 0.51
N LYS A 855 18.73 -17.15 -0.59
CA LYS A 855 18.39 -18.17 -1.61
C LYS A 855 19.29 -17.97 -2.82
N LYS A 856 20.09 -18.97 -3.13
CA LYS A 856 20.98 -18.94 -4.31
C LYS A 856 20.29 -19.58 -5.50
N ASP A 857 20.56 -19.05 -6.69
CA ASP A 857 19.95 -19.57 -7.93
C ASP A 857 20.44 -20.99 -8.25
N GLU A 858 19.59 -21.79 -8.92
CA GLU A 858 19.97 -23.10 -9.46
C GLU A 858 21.09 -22.92 -10.47
N GLY A 859 22.28 -23.42 -10.19
CA GLY A 859 23.48 -23.28 -11.06
C GLY A 859 24.68 -22.64 -10.38
N VAL A 860 24.57 -22.29 -9.10
CA VAL A 860 25.71 -21.87 -8.31
C VAL A 860 26.67 -23.04 -8.14
N SER A 861 27.98 -22.78 -8.32
CA SER A 861 29.05 -23.75 -8.13
C SER A 861 28.97 -24.44 -6.76
N ALA A 862 29.14 -25.74 -6.69
CA ALA A 862 29.12 -26.52 -5.43
C ALA A 862 30.11 -25.95 -4.38
N SER A 863 31.24 -25.39 -4.83
CA SER A 863 32.23 -24.76 -3.97
C SER A 863 31.81 -23.42 -3.34
N THR A 864 30.71 -22.83 -3.77
CA THR A 864 30.16 -21.54 -3.29
C THR A 864 28.71 -21.64 -2.84
N ASN A 865 28.16 -22.83 -2.82
CA ASN A 865 26.80 -23.09 -2.33
C ASN A 865 26.78 -23.21 -0.81
N TYR A 866 27.05 -22.09 -0.12
CA TYR A 866 27.02 -22.01 1.34
C TYR A 866 25.57 -22.07 1.86
N GLU A 867 25.34 -22.82 2.91
CA GLU A 867 24.05 -22.90 3.61
C GLU A 867 24.01 -21.84 4.72
N ASP A 868 23.68 -20.60 4.33
CA ASP A 868 23.53 -19.48 5.26
C ASP A 868 22.04 -19.30 5.56
N TYR A 869 21.61 -19.39 6.82
CA TYR A 869 20.21 -19.33 7.20
C TYR A 869 19.99 -18.84 8.63
N PHE A 870 18.79 -18.31 8.90
CA PHE A 870 18.33 -18.04 10.25
C PHE A 870 17.85 -19.34 10.90
N VAL A 871 18.47 -19.72 11.99
CA VAL A 871 17.96 -20.83 12.85
C VAL A 871 16.67 -20.41 13.52
N ASN A 872 16.61 -19.15 13.97
CA ASN A 872 15.47 -18.45 14.51
C ASN A 872 15.76 -16.92 14.43
N PRO A 873 14.84 -16.02 14.79
CA PRO A 873 15.10 -14.58 14.74
C PRO A 873 16.32 -14.07 15.51
N SER A 874 16.80 -14.82 16.50
CA SER A 874 17.93 -14.45 17.36
C SER A 874 19.24 -15.09 16.95
N VAL A 875 19.22 -16.10 16.09
CA VAL A 875 20.41 -16.90 15.76
C VAL A 875 20.57 -17.06 14.24
N PHE A 876 21.73 -16.68 13.73
CA PHE A 876 22.08 -16.80 12.31
C PHE A 876 23.24 -17.77 12.11
N ASN A 877 23.08 -18.76 11.24
CA ASN A 877 24.12 -19.68 10.83
C ASN A 877 24.78 -19.16 9.54
N TRP A 878 26.12 -19.06 9.56
CA TRP A 878 26.89 -18.50 8.46
C TRP A 878 28.11 -19.33 8.13
N MET A 879 28.44 -19.46 6.86
CA MET A 879 29.62 -20.18 6.38
C MET A 879 30.69 -19.24 5.83
N SER A 880 31.93 -19.44 6.28
CA SER A 880 33.08 -18.71 5.72
C SER A 880 33.32 -19.10 4.25
N ARG A 881 34.11 -18.30 3.54
CA ARG A 881 34.58 -18.69 2.23
C ARG A 881 35.41 -19.99 2.28
N ASN A 882 35.55 -20.67 1.15
CA ASN A 882 36.36 -21.90 1.04
C ASN A 882 37.84 -21.67 1.32
N LYS A 883 38.55 -22.74 1.71
CA LYS A 883 39.98 -22.76 2.07
C LYS A 883 40.32 -21.96 3.34
N VAL A 884 39.32 -21.73 4.22
CA VAL A 884 39.50 -21.06 5.51
C VAL A 884 39.36 -22.09 6.61
N THR A 885 40.16 -21.91 7.65
CA THR A 885 40.18 -22.75 8.86
C THR A 885 39.93 -21.92 10.11
N VAL A 886 39.61 -22.54 11.22
CA VAL A 886 39.39 -21.86 12.50
C VAL A 886 40.58 -21.05 12.98
N ASP A 887 41.80 -21.38 12.52
CA ASP A 887 43.05 -20.69 12.82
C ASP A 887 43.42 -19.61 11.79
N SER A 888 42.60 -19.41 10.78
CA SER A 888 42.80 -18.35 9.79
C SER A 888 42.70 -16.97 10.45
N PRO A 889 43.57 -15.99 10.11
CA PRO A 889 43.62 -14.67 10.76
C PRO A 889 42.26 -13.94 10.77
N GLU A 890 41.46 -14.13 9.72
CA GLU A 890 40.12 -13.54 9.58
C GLU A 890 39.12 -14.14 10.59
N ILE A 891 39.12 -15.46 10.81
CA ILE A 891 38.26 -16.12 11.79
C ILE A 891 38.71 -15.78 13.23
N ILE A 892 40.03 -15.72 13.50
CA ILE A 892 40.55 -15.23 14.77
C ILE A 892 40.03 -13.79 15.03
N SER A 893 40.03 -12.94 13.99
CA SER A 893 39.53 -11.56 14.11
C SER A 893 38.03 -11.51 14.33
N ILE A 894 37.22 -12.33 13.68
CA ILE A 894 35.77 -12.43 13.87
C ILE A 894 35.39 -12.87 15.29
N ARG A 895 36.23 -13.69 15.93
CA ARG A 895 36.01 -14.12 17.33
C ARG A 895 36.25 -13.00 18.36
N LYS A 896 36.97 -11.95 17.99
CA LYS A 896 37.26 -10.84 18.90
C LYS A 896 36.01 -10.03 19.20
N LYS A 897 35.81 -9.64 20.47
CA LYS A 897 34.69 -8.82 20.91
C LYS A 897 34.80 -7.35 20.47
N ASP A 898 36.01 -6.85 20.25
CA ASP A 898 36.29 -5.49 19.83
C ASP A 898 36.06 -5.25 18.32
N VAL A 899 35.81 -6.31 17.53
CA VAL A 899 35.45 -6.22 16.14
C VAL A 899 33.93 -6.18 16.02
N VAL A 900 33.39 -5.08 15.49
CA VAL A 900 31.96 -4.88 15.21
C VAL A 900 31.59 -5.71 13.97
N LYS A 901 30.72 -6.69 14.15
CA LYS A 901 30.21 -7.57 13.07
C LYS A 901 28.81 -7.15 12.69
N LEU A 902 28.61 -6.84 11.41
CA LEU A 902 27.35 -6.27 10.89
C LEU A 902 26.84 -7.19 9.77
N LEU A 903 25.62 -7.72 9.97
CA LEU A 903 24.99 -8.66 9.05
C LEU A 903 24.10 -7.93 8.04
N PHE A 904 24.33 -8.20 6.75
CA PHE A 904 23.54 -7.70 5.63
C PHE A 904 23.05 -8.89 4.80
N VAL A 905 21.75 -8.99 4.57
CA VAL A 905 21.15 -10.14 3.88
C VAL A 905 20.28 -9.64 2.73
N LYS A 906 20.30 -10.32 1.59
CA LYS A 906 19.31 -10.21 0.53
C LYS A 906 18.70 -11.58 0.25
N LYS A 907 17.43 -11.63 -0.18
CA LYS A 907 16.74 -12.92 -0.40
C LYS A 907 17.30 -13.69 -1.58
N SER A 908 17.51 -13.02 -2.71
CA SER A 908 18.05 -13.64 -3.94
C SER A 908 18.83 -12.62 -4.77
N ASP A 909 19.56 -13.08 -5.78
CA ASP A 909 20.29 -12.21 -6.71
C ASP A 909 19.34 -11.37 -7.60
N GLY A 910 18.10 -11.81 -7.81
CA GLY A 910 17.06 -11.03 -8.50
C GLY A 910 16.64 -9.73 -7.78
N GLU A 911 17.03 -9.55 -6.50
CA GLU A 911 16.75 -8.31 -5.74
C GLU A 911 17.70 -7.13 -6.08
N GLY A 912 18.77 -7.38 -6.84
CA GLY A 912 19.73 -6.35 -7.21
C GLY A 912 21.00 -6.38 -6.35
N THR A 913 21.63 -5.21 -6.15
CA THR A 913 22.95 -5.09 -5.52
C THR A 913 22.93 -4.71 -4.04
N ASP A 914 21.79 -4.28 -3.52
CA ASP A 914 21.64 -3.80 -2.16
C ASP A 914 21.19 -4.93 -1.21
N PHE A 915 21.55 -4.81 0.06
CA PHE A 915 21.28 -5.79 1.10
C PHE A 915 20.57 -5.14 2.26
N TYR A 916 19.63 -5.85 2.91
CA TYR A 916 18.98 -5.41 4.14
C TYR A 916 19.95 -5.49 5.32
N PHE A 917 20.09 -4.42 6.06
CA PHE A 917 20.87 -4.44 7.30
C PHE A 917 20.09 -5.14 8.41
N MET A 918 20.58 -6.29 8.85
CA MET A 918 19.92 -7.13 9.84
C MET A 918 20.34 -6.81 11.28
N GLY A 919 21.42 -6.07 11.47
CA GLY A 919 21.92 -5.65 12.79
C GLY A 919 23.34 -6.11 13.08
N GLU A 920 23.77 -5.81 14.30
CA GLU A 920 25.04 -6.26 14.84
C GLU A 920 24.90 -7.67 15.42
N VAL A 921 25.95 -8.49 15.28
CA VAL A 921 25.97 -9.88 15.73
C VAL A 921 27.18 -10.17 16.60
N ASP A 922 27.04 -11.08 17.54
CA ASP A 922 28.11 -11.63 18.34
C ASP A 922 28.41 -13.07 17.96
N THR A 923 29.70 -13.42 17.85
CA THR A 923 30.12 -14.79 17.54
C THR A 923 29.87 -15.69 18.73
N LYS A 924 29.00 -16.70 18.56
CA LYS A 924 28.65 -17.70 19.55
C LYS A 924 29.56 -18.91 19.44
N ASP A 925 29.71 -19.47 18.25
CA ASP A 925 30.52 -20.67 18.00
C ASP A 925 31.18 -20.64 16.63
N CYS A 926 32.28 -21.38 16.46
CA CYS A 926 33.01 -21.54 15.22
C CYS A 926 33.45 -23.01 15.06
N ILE A 927 32.85 -23.70 14.11
CA ILE A 927 33.07 -25.15 13.88
C ILE A 927 33.75 -25.38 12.54
N GLN A 928 34.87 -26.10 12.53
CA GLN A 928 35.56 -26.51 11.29
C GLN A 928 34.70 -27.54 10.54
N THR A 929 34.39 -27.30 9.27
CA THR A 929 33.67 -28.24 8.41
C THR A 929 34.24 -28.24 6.98
N THR A 930 33.60 -28.95 6.07
CA THR A 930 34.04 -29.02 4.66
C THR A 930 32.85 -28.87 3.70
N ILE A 931 33.11 -28.29 2.52
CA ILE A 931 32.15 -28.22 1.40
C ILE A 931 32.78 -28.93 0.19
N ASP A 932 31.97 -29.56 -0.65
CA ASP A 932 32.44 -30.22 -1.85
C ASP A 932 32.74 -29.19 -2.96
N SER A 933 33.86 -29.36 -3.66
CA SER A 933 34.17 -28.58 -4.86
C SER A 933 33.47 -29.18 -6.10
N ASP A 934 33.40 -28.39 -7.17
CA ASP A 934 32.88 -28.86 -8.47
C ASP A 934 33.66 -30.06 -9.03
N LYS A 935 34.84 -30.35 -8.48
CA LYS A 935 35.70 -31.47 -8.83
C LYS A 935 35.59 -32.65 -7.85
N GLY A 936 34.70 -32.56 -6.83
CA GLY A 936 34.55 -33.57 -5.80
C GLY A 936 35.62 -33.56 -4.71
N GLU A 937 36.47 -32.53 -4.65
CA GLU A 937 37.43 -32.33 -3.57
C GLU A 937 36.75 -31.65 -2.37
N LYS A 938 37.05 -32.08 -1.15
CA LYS A 938 36.57 -31.43 0.09
C LYS A 938 37.42 -30.21 0.42
N LEU A 939 36.78 -29.03 0.39
CA LEU A 939 37.37 -27.76 0.74
C LEU A 939 37.03 -27.41 2.20
N SER A 940 38.05 -26.97 2.98
CA SER A 940 37.78 -26.53 4.37
C SER A 940 37.03 -25.22 4.39
N ILE A 941 36.02 -25.14 5.25
CA ILE A 941 35.23 -23.96 5.60
C ILE A 941 35.00 -23.93 7.12
N VAL A 942 34.62 -22.78 7.61
CA VAL A 942 34.25 -22.61 9.02
C VAL A 942 32.76 -22.24 9.08
N ASN A 943 31.99 -23.05 9.79
CA ASN A 943 30.63 -22.70 10.13
C ASN A 943 30.63 -21.85 11.40
N VAL A 944 30.05 -20.64 11.34
CA VAL A 944 30.00 -19.68 12.43
C VAL A 944 28.57 -19.47 12.84
N VAL A 945 28.26 -19.68 14.09
CA VAL A 945 26.94 -19.37 14.66
C VAL A 945 27.02 -18.00 15.31
N TYR A 946 26.13 -17.12 14.91
CA TYR A 946 26.01 -15.76 15.44
C TYR A 946 24.75 -15.61 16.27
N ASP A 947 24.85 -14.96 17.42
CA ASP A 947 23.70 -14.41 18.16
C ASP A 947 23.46 -12.98 17.68
N MET A 948 22.23 -12.67 17.26
CA MET A 948 21.80 -11.32 16.90
C MET A 948 21.74 -10.46 18.18
N LYS A 949 22.35 -9.27 18.19
CA LYS A 949 22.18 -8.35 19.33
C LYS A 949 20.73 -7.88 19.50
N VAL A 950 20.04 -7.72 18.41
CA VAL A 950 18.61 -7.46 18.37
C VAL A 950 17.96 -8.53 17.51
N PRO A 951 17.00 -9.29 18.04
CA PRO A 951 16.29 -10.30 17.26
C PRO A 951 15.64 -9.69 16.02
N VAL A 952 15.68 -10.43 14.91
CA VAL A 952 15.11 -9.96 13.64
C VAL A 952 13.60 -9.83 13.78
N ASN A 953 13.08 -8.69 13.33
CA ASN A 953 11.64 -8.41 13.31
C ASN A 953 10.89 -9.51 12.52
N GLU A 954 9.71 -9.92 13.03
CA GLU A 954 8.90 -11.00 12.48
C GLU A 954 8.60 -10.81 10.97
N LYS A 955 8.29 -9.60 10.56
CA LYS A 955 7.95 -9.30 9.16
C LYS A 955 9.14 -9.53 8.22
N ILE A 956 10.34 -9.15 8.63
CA ILE A 956 11.56 -9.36 7.85
C ILE A 956 12.01 -10.82 7.93
N TYR A 957 11.93 -11.45 9.09
CA TYR A 957 12.24 -12.87 9.26
C TYR A 957 11.39 -13.75 8.34
N SER A 958 10.06 -13.56 8.38
CA SER A 958 9.12 -14.28 7.51
C SER A 958 9.37 -14.01 6.02
N TYR A 959 9.84 -12.80 5.66
CA TYR A 959 10.20 -12.48 4.28
C TYR A 959 11.34 -13.35 3.75
N PHE A 960 12.33 -13.66 4.58
CA PHE A 960 13.47 -14.52 4.19
C PHE A 960 13.11 -16.00 4.21
N GLU A 961 12.34 -16.46 5.19
CA GLU A 961 11.93 -17.87 5.35
C GLU A 961 10.88 -18.33 4.34
N GLY A 962 9.95 -17.47 3.94
CA GLY A 962 8.93 -17.74 2.90
C GLY A 962 9.45 -17.45 1.53
#